data_c62a1a47c174a87c7b53b023fefab04a
#
_entry.id   c62a1a47c174a87c7b53b023fefab04a
#
_cell.length_a   1.000
_cell.length_b   1.000
_cell.length_c   1.000
_cell.angle_alpha   90.00
_cell.angle_beta   90.00
_cell.angle_gamma   90.00
#
_symmetry.space_group_name_H-M   'P 1'
#
loop_
_entity.id
_entity.type
_entity.pdbx_description
1 polymer ?
#
loop_
_entity_poly.entity_id
_entity_poly.type
_entity_poly.pdbx_seq_one_letter_code
_entity_poly.pdbx_strand_id
1 'polypeptide(L)'
;MSVPGAVRTGVPTWRTLATAVPRARLFDMLDRGSALTVVHAPGGFGKSTLLATWLHRGGAPERDIAWVPVADDAAPDRIWSDVCTVLGEHVAPGDPAEQLAEVLRSRPAPSLLVLDGLPATALDDLLPAIRHLLDRCPSVDVAVCVRGSAASAAVATAGVDCTFVSAHDLRFTPRETAEFFRAAGVELAADEYGDLCRALGGLPQLISGALNVARLHRGAPVDQEGRPSPELAVAIAGSASVLLDTLTAEERAFALRVVAARALDAELAAELTGRSDAAGLLDRLEARGLLVVDEAAETRTWAWPSALRLAVLDQARQEEPGRVDELMTVLARRHRDAGRPAPAATYAAEARNWAMAAGIVERSWGQMVAEHLEELILVLRTIPEDFLQDYPAVLAGRALFVQMLADHPILRASLPGEPDELHALGAGPDAANVLHLATVQSLALRVAGDYVRGAACTRRLEPLVQSMLAHQPDNITPQLPLLRVQWAITFQLAADLAESNRQFESAYRGGVAAGTPYIVQNAAGSSALNWALVGDVPRARRWLAREATAEPSDGLFGELVKVGGRVATALTHLDALDVDAAEAMIDLLGAPSDREELWGFVAYAHAQHALLTVEAYAGLTWLHHTVAGHAHRHGDGAFSRTLLTATEIDLHLALGNGNLARAVADLEPRHHPILVVPDARVDLLGGNPGRAVKKLARVSWPDCGFPRAHLEALLLEAAAQLDLGNPGAAAVCWERACALGQTLGNRRAFTTVPDRHRRELEERSGIAVPGGPVGAVFPDEVARVELSPREREVLALLAEGCPQSEIARLLFVSPNTVKTQLRSIYRKLGVHTRVEAITRARELRLLPVTSDL
;
A
#
# COMPACT_ATOMS: atom_id res chain seq x y z
N MET A 1 -5.29 17.19 55.79
CA MET A 1 -5.64 18.53 55.35
C MET A 1 -5.90 18.40 53.83
N SER A 2 -7.19 18.49 53.44
CA SER A 2 -7.55 18.43 52.00
C SER A 2 -7.05 19.73 51.36
N VAL A 3 -6.22 19.62 50.34
CA VAL A 3 -5.84 20.75 49.48
C VAL A 3 -7.13 21.27 48.83
N PRO A 4 -7.45 22.59 48.92
CA PRO A 4 -8.59 23.16 48.19
C PRO A 4 -8.39 22.87 46.71
N GLY A 5 -9.38 22.31 46.03
CA GLY A 5 -9.32 22.04 44.61
C GLY A 5 -9.07 23.32 43.81
N ALA A 6 -8.21 23.27 42.81
CA ALA A 6 -7.89 24.40 41.94
C ALA A 6 -9.17 25.05 41.38
N VAL A 7 -9.24 26.38 41.42
CA VAL A 7 -10.38 27.16 40.93
C VAL A 7 -10.30 27.23 39.39
N ARG A 8 -11.39 26.86 38.70
CA ARG A 8 -11.49 26.88 37.23
C ARG A 8 -12.58 27.88 36.80
N THR A 9 -12.20 29.10 36.54
CA THR A 9 -13.13 30.18 36.19
C THR A 9 -13.16 30.40 34.68
N GLY A 10 -14.36 30.45 34.10
CA GLY A 10 -14.57 30.77 32.70
C GLY A 10 -14.25 29.62 31.71
N VAL A 11 -13.76 28.44 32.16
CA VAL A 11 -13.45 27.30 31.26
C VAL A 11 -14.74 26.83 30.58
N PRO A 12 -14.75 26.75 29.22
CA PRO A 12 -15.95 26.36 28.50
C PRO A 12 -16.40 24.94 28.80
N THR A 13 -17.72 24.70 28.92
CA THR A 13 -18.36 23.41 29.15
C THR A 13 -19.31 23.09 28.02
N TRP A 14 -18.82 23.16 26.77
CA TRP A 14 -19.65 22.89 25.60
C TRP A 14 -20.06 21.40 25.52
N ARG A 15 -21.27 21.14 25.02
CA ARG A 15 -21.71 19.75 24.78
C ARG A 15 -20.78 18.99 23.81
N THR A 16 -20.11 19.70 22.90
CA THR A 16 -19.13 19.16 21.97
C THR A 16 -17.86 18.62 22.63
N LEU A 17 -17.53 19.06 23.86
CA LEU A 17 -16.40 18.53 24.64
C LEU A 17 -16.60 17.07 25.05
N ALA A 18 -17.84 16.60 25.19
CA ALA A 18 -18.15 15.22 25.53
C ALA A 18 -17.76 14.22 24.40
N THR A 19 -17.71 14.72 23.17
CA THR A 19 -17.31 13.94 21.96
C THR A 19 -15.93 14.33 21.45
N ALA A 20 -15.25 15.28 22.09
CA ALA A 20 -13.91 15.71 21.70
C ALA A 20 -12.88 14.60 21.97
N VAL A 21 -12.13 14.26 20.95
CA VAL A 21 -11.07 13.25 21.04
C VAL A 21 -9.87 13.82 21.78
N PRO A 22 -9.31 13.07 22.76
CA PRO A 22 -8.04 13.44 23.37
C PRO A 22 -6.93 13.36 22.33
N ARG A 23 -6.29 14.47 22.07
CA ARG A 23 -5.17 14.54 21.13
C ARG A 23 -3.86 14.39 21.90
N ALA A 24 -3.52 13.13 22.24
CA ALA A 24 -2.40 12.80 23.13
C ALA A 24 -1.10 13.51 22.71
N ARG A 25 -0.74 13.51 21.44
CA ARG A 25 0.46 14.19 20.92
C ARG A 25 0.48 15.70 21.20
N LEU A 26 -0.70 16.34 21.18
CA LEU A 26 -0.81 17.78 21.48
C LEU A 26 -0.85 18.02 22.99
N PHE A 27 -1.44 17.11 23.75
CA PHE A 27 -1.40 17.17 25.22
C PHE A 27 0.04 17.04 25.71
N ASP A 28 0.85 16.14 25.13
CA ASP A 28 2.28 16.01 25.43
C ASP A 28 3.06 17.31 25.16
N MET A 29 2.64 18.12 24.17
CA MET A 29 3.22 19.44 23.93
C MET A 29 2.81 20.44 25.00
N LEU A 30 1.52 20.45 25.37
CA LEU A 30 0.98 21.36 26.39
C LEU A 30 1.50 21.04 27.80
N ASP A 31 1.74 19.77 28.10
CA ASP A 31 2.25 19.27 29.38
C ASP A 31 3.75 19.57 29.62
N ARG A 32 4.46 20.10 28.61
CA ARG A 32 5.86 20.57 28.79
C ARG A 32 6.01 21.68 29.82
N GLY A 33 4.92 22.41 30.09
CA GLY A 33 4.86 23.37 31.16
C GLY A 33 5.65 24.66 30.90
N SER A 34 5.71 25.12 29.65
CA SER A 34 6.31 26.40 29.28
C SER A 34 5.54 27.58 29.84
N ALA A 35 6.25 28.64 30.19
CA ALA A 35 5.65 29.86 30.75
C ALA A 35 4.64 30.53 29.79
N LEU A 36 4.90 30.41 28.46
CA LEU A 36 3.99 30.87 27.43
C LEU A 36 3.61 29.72 26.50
N THR A 37 2.33 29.49 26.30
CA THR A 37 1.81 28.56 25.28
C THR A 37 1.06 29.34 24.23
N VAL A 38 1.47 29.24 22.97
CA VAL A 38 0.79 29.88 21.84
C VAL A 38 0.20 28.82 20.92
N VAL A 39 -1.13 28.79 20.81
CA VAL A 39 -1.86 27.95 19.89
C VAL A 39 -2.38 28.82 18.76
N HIS A 40 -1.77 28.77 17.59
CA HIS A 40 -2.12 29.63 16.48
C HIS A 40 -2.63 28.84 15.28
N ALA A 41 -3.76 29.24 14.73
CA ALA A 41 -4.34 28.74 13.51
C ALA A 41 -5.53 29.60 13.06
N PRO A 42 -5.99 29.47 11.81
CA PRO A 42 -7.24 30.04 11.36
C PRO A 42 -8.46 29.62 12.19
N GLY A 43 -9.61 30.23 11.94
CA GLY A 43 -10.90 29.83 12.53
C GLY A 43 -11.24 28.37 12.17
N GLY A 44 -11.95 27.67 13.07
CA GLY A 44 -12.39 26.29 12.81
C GLY A 44 -11.37 25.17 13.04
N PHE A 45 -10.11 25.49 13.41
CA PHE A 45 -9.05 24.47 13.67
C PHE A 45 -9.12 23.84 15.06
N GLY A 46 -10.09 24.23 15.89
CA GLY A 46 -10.28 23.57 17.19
C GLY A 46 -9.33 24.01 18.30
N LYS A 47 -8.70 25.21 18.22
CA LYS A 47 -7.79 25.75 19.23
C LYS A 47 -8.40 25.78 20.64
N SER A 48 -9.55 26.42 20.77
CA SER A 48 -10.29 26.52 22.04
C SER A 48 -10.74 25.15 22.54
N THR A 49 -11.16 24.27 21.61
CA THR A 49 -11.55 22.88 21.93
C THR A 49 -10.36 22.08 22.46
N LEU A 50 -9.17 22.24 21.87
CA LEU A 50 -7.94 21.58 22.32
C LEU A 50 -7.62 21.94 23.78
N LEU A 51 -7.50 23.23 24.08
CA LEU A 51 -7.17 23.70 25.44
C LEU A 51 -8.26 23.32 26.44
N ALA A 52 -9.54 23.51 26.11
CA ALA A 52 -10.65 23.14 26.98
C ALA A 52 -10.66 21.61 27.25
N THR A 53 -10.43 20.77 26.24
CA THR A 53 -10.38 19.32 26.41
C THR A 53 -9.18 18.89 27.26
N TRP A 54 -8.02 19.48 27.01
CA TRP A 54 -6.83 19.27 27.84
C TRP A 54 -7.06 19.60 29.31
N LEU A 55 -7.63 20.79 29.61
CA LEU A 55 -7.95 21.21 30.96
C LEU A 55 -8.98 20.28 31.63
N HIS A 56 -10.03 19.87 30.91
CA HIS A 56 -11.05 18.97 31.49
C HIS A 56 -10.50 17.57 31.79
N ARG A 57 -9.42 17.14 31.12
CA ARG A 57 -8.77 15.85 31.36
C ARG A 57 -7.61 15.89 32.34
N GLY A 58 -7.50 17.00 33.09
CA GLY A 58 -6.52 17.14 34.17
C GLY A 58 -5.24 17.86 33.76
N GLY A 59 -5.21 18.48 32.59
CA GLY A 59 -4.13 19.41 32.22
C GLY A 59 -4.00 20.56 33.20
N ALA A 60 -2.79 21.05 33.43
CA ALA A 60 -2.42 22.07 34.44
C ALA A 60 -2.92 21.70 35.85
N PRO A 61 -2.54 20.54 36.41
CA PRO A 61 -2.93 20.14 37.75
C PRO A 61 -2.42 21.16 38.75
N GLU A 62 -3.18 21.39 39.82
CA GLU A 62 -2.85 22.30 40.92
C GLU A 62 -2.76 23.80 40.57
N ARG A 63 -3.21 24.23 39.36
CA ARG A 63 -3.23 25.63 38.92
C ARG A 63 -4.64 26.18 38.95
N ASP A 64 -4.78 27.44 39.42
CA ASP A 64 -5.99 28.21 39.21
C ASP A 64 -6.10 28.65 37.75
N ILE A 65 -7.26 28.44 37.10
CA ILE A 65 -7.44 28.70 35.67
C ILE A 65 -8.40 29.90 35.50
N ALA A 66 -7.93 30.92 34.77
CA ALA A 66 -8.76 32.01 34.30
C ALA A 66 -8.84 31.98 32.77
N TRP A 67 -10.03 31.66 32.25
CA TRP A 67 -10.31 31.64 30.81
C TRP A 67 -11.03 32.88 30.37
N VAL A 68 -10.44 33.67 29.48
CA VAL A 68 -10.94 34.93 28.99
C VAL A 68 -11.14 34.87 27.48
N PRO A 69 -12.39 34.90 26.98
CA PRO A 69 -12.65 35.09 25.56
C PRO A 69 -12.33 36.54 25.16
N VAL A 70 -11.51 36.71 24.13
CA VAL A 70 -11.09 38.03 23.65
C VAL A 70 -11.93 38.45 22.46
N ALA A 71 -12.53 39.65 22.51
CA ALA A 71 -13.26 40.21 21.38
C ALA A 71 -12.29 40.69 20.27
N ASP A 72 -12.75 40.69 19.02
CA ASP A 72 -11.91 41.05 17.87
C ASP A 72 -11.38 42.50 17.88
N ASP A 73 -12.06 43.39 18.58
CA ASP A 73 -11.76 44.83 18.71
C ASP A 73 -11.23 45.21 20.09
N ALA A 74 -10.90 44.23 20.93
CA ALA A 74 -10.49 44.51 22.30
C ALA A 74 -9.10 45.18 22.36
N ALA A 75 -9.03 46.35 22.95
CA ALA A 75 -7.78 47.02 23.29
C ALA A 75 -7.04 46.26 24.41
N PRO A 76 -5.66 46.30 24.45
CA PRO A 76 -4.87 45.61 25.48
C PRO A 76 -5.34 45.84 26.92
N ASP A 77 -5.62 47.08 27.28
CA ASP A 77 -6.07 47.41 28.64
C ASP A 77 -7.39 46.75 29.01
N ARG A 78 -8.30 46.60 28.06
CA ARG A 78 -9.56 45.91 28.26
C ARG A 78 -9.34 44.41 28.50
N ILE A 79 -8.41 43.79 27.77
CA ILE A 79 -8.10 42.36 27.94
C ILE A 79 -7.62 42.10 29.38
N TRP A 80 -6.70 42.92 29.89
CA TRP A 80 -6.22 42.81 31.29
C TRP A 80 -7.32 43.09 32.31
N SER A 81 -8.20 44.03 32.03
CA SER A 81 -9.37 44.31 32.88
C SER A 81 -10.34 43.11 32.91
N ASP A 82 -10.55 42.47 31.76
CA ASP A 82 -11.43 41.28 31.69
C ASP A 82 -10.78 40.11 32.45
N VAL A 83 -9.45 39.92 32.39
CA VAL A 83 -8.71 38.93 33.20
C VAL A 83 -8.92 39.20 34.71
N CYS A 84 -8.78 40.45 35.18
CA CYS A 84 -9.01 40.79 36.57
C CYS A 84 -10.47 40.48 36.99
N THR A 85 -11.41 40.79 36.12
CA THR A 85 -12.86 40.52 36.37
C THR A 85 -13.13 39.01 36.50
N VAL A 86 -12.54 38.19 35.64
CA VAL A 86 -12.68 36.73 35.70
C VAL A 86 -12.04 36.15 36.96
N LEU A 87 -10.98 36.76 37.44
CA LEU A 87 -10.35 36.42 38.73
C LEU A 87 -11.13 36.90 39.96
N GLY A 88 -12.24 37.64 39.78
CA GLY A 88 -13.08 38.14 40.86
C GLY A 88 -12.57 39.41 41.50
N GLU A 89 -11.70 40.14 40.82
CA GLU A 89 -11.08 41.36 41.33
C GLU A 89 -11.67 42.62 40.66
N HIS A 90 -11.79 43.72 41.42
CA HIS A 90 -12.22 44.99 40.86
C HIS A 90 -11.03 45.77 40.30
N VAL A 91 -11.15 46.24 39.06
CA VAL A 91 -10.13 47.09 38.43
C VAL A 91 -10.25 48.52 39.01
N ALA A 92 -9.22 48.96 39.74
CA ALA A 92 -9.10 50.34 40.18
C ALA A 92 -8.57 51.25 39.05
N PRO A 93 -8.72 52.57 39.13
CA PRO A 93 -8.09 53.51 38.22
C PRO A 93 -6.57 53.34 38.21
N GLY A 94 -5.96 53.05 37.07
CA GLY A 94 -4.52 52.81 36.91
C GLY A 94 -4.23 51.85 35.77
N ASP A 95 -3.00 51.33 35.67
CA ASP A 95 -2.58 50.35 34.67
C ASP A 95 -3.14 48.97 35.03
N PRO A 96 -4.03 48.38 34.20
CA PRO A 96 -4.64 47.08 34.49
C PRO A 96 -3.63 45.93 34.51
N ALA A 97 -2.52 46.00 33.74
CA ALA A 97 -1.48 44.97 33.71
C ALA A 97 -0.68 44.93 35.03
N GLU A 98 -0.36 46.10 35.60
CA GLU A 98 0.32 46.17 36.89
C GLU A 98 -0.58 45.70 38.04
N GLN A 99 -1.86 46.06 38.02
CA GLN A 99 -2.84 45.59 39.01
C GLN A 99 -2.98 44.07 38.93
N LEU A 100 -3.05 43.50 37.70
CA LEU A 100 -3.09 42.05 37.51
C LEU A 100 -1.85 41.36 38.08
N ALA A 101 -0.66 41.91 37.85
CA ALA A 101 0.58 41.35 38.41
C ALA A 101 0.60 41.35 39.94
N GLU A 102 -0.02 42.37 40.58
CA GLU A 102 -0.11 42.45 42.03
C GLU A 102 -1.10 41.41 42.60
N VAL A 103 -2.25 41.26 41.95
CA VAL A 103 -3.29 40.28 42.28
C VAL A 103 -2.71 38.85 42.16
N LEU A 104 -2.03 38.55 41.09
CA LEU A 104 -1.50 37.22 40.84
C LEU A 104 -0.35 36.84 41.81
N ARG A 105 0.48 37.81 42.20
CA ARG A 105 1.53 37.59 43.23
C ARG A 105 0.96 37.30 44.61
N SER A 106 -0.23 37.80 44.92
CA SER A 106 -0.89 37.58 46.21
C SER A 106 -1.57 36.22 46.32
N ARG A 107 -1.75 35.49 45.19
CA ARG A 107 -2.46 34.22 45.16
C ARG A 107 -1.57 33.08 45.68
N PRO A 108 -2.13 32.16 46.48
CA PRO A 108 -1.37 31.06 47.07
C PRO A 108 -1.08 29.91 46.05
N ALA A 109 -1.94 29.78 45.02
CA ALA A 109 -1.82 28.74 44.00
C ALA A 109 -1.21 29.30 42.70
N PRO A 110 -0.41 28.51 41.95
CA PRO A 110 0.01 28.89 40.61
C PRO A 110 -1.21 29.10 39.69
N SER A 111 -1.11 30.01 38.73
CA SER A 111 -2.25 30.39 37.88
C SER A 111 -1.92 30.13 36.39
N LEU A 112 -2.92 29.69 35.62
CA LEU A 112 -2.89 29.65 34.18
C LEU A 112 -3.92 30.60 33.60
N LEU A 113 -3.46 31.61 32.88
CA LEU A 113 -4.31 32.55 32.16
C LEU A 113 -4.51 32.06 30.73
N VAL A 114 -5.74 31.88 30.28
CA VAL A 114 -6.07 31.49 28.91
C VAL A 114 -6.75 32.65 28.22
N LEU A 115 -6.10 33.24 27.20
CA LEU A 115 -6.63 34.27 26.32
C LEU A 115 -7.13 33.62 25.04
N ASP A 116 -8.43 33.46 24.88
CA ASP A 116 -9.02 32.73 23.75
C ASP A 116 -9.58 33.66 22.68
N GLY A 117 -9.08 33.50 21.45
CA GLY A 117 -9.57 34.18 20.27
C GLY A 117 -8.80 35.45 19.90
N LEU A 118 -7.57 35.63 20.38
CA LEU A 118 -6.76 36.82 20.13
C LEU A 118 -6.44 36.99 18.63
N PRO A 119 -6.65 38.16 18.03
CA PRO A 119 -6.12 38.48 16.68
C PRO A 119 -4.59 38.46 16.66
N ALA A 120 -3.98 38.02 15.54
CA ALA A 120 -2.51 37.94 15.41
C ALA A 120 -1.84 39.32 15.62
N THR A 121 -2.43 40.40 15.12
CA THR A 121 -1.95 41.79 15.30
C THR A 121 -1.98 42.24 16.78
N ALA A 122 -2.97 41.81 17.54
CA ALA A 122 -3.04 42.11 18.96
C ALA A 122 -2.05 41.36 19.82
N LEU A 123 -1.56 40.24 19.40
CA LEU A 123 -0.51 39.48 20.10
C LEU A 123 0.79 40.25 20.14
N ASP A 124 1.21 40.91 19.04
CA ASP A 124 2.45 41.69 18.99
C ASP A 124 2.41 42.85 19.98
N ASP A 125 1.24 43.50 20.15
CA ASP A 125 1.03 44.57 21.11
C ASP A 125 1.00 44.06 22.56
N LEU A 126 0.52 42.83 22.80
CA LEU A 126 0.41 42.23 24.14
C LEU A 126 1.68 41.54 24.63
N LEU A 127 2.56 41.08 23.70
CA LEU A 127 3.77 40.34 24.07
C LEU A 127 4.65 41.04 25.09
N PRO A 128 4.93 42.37 25.00
CA PRO A 128 5.70 43.06 26.02
C PRO A 128 5.05 43.01 27.41
N ALA A 129 3.73 43.18 27.50
CA ALA A 129 3.00 43.08 28.75
C ALA A 129 2.92 41.65 29.29
N ILE A 130 2.75 40.65 28.43
CA ILE A 130 2.81 39.22 28.80
C ILE A 130 4.20 38.88 29.36
N ARG A 131 5.26 39.29 28.68
CA ARG A 131 6.64 39.10 29.16
C ARG A 131 6.84 39.73 30.51
N HIS A 132 6.44 41.00 30.67
CA HIS A 132 6.56 41.73 31.96
C HIS A 132 5.79 40.99 33.08
N LEU A 133 4.61 40.48 32.79
CA LEU A 133 3.82 39.69 33.73
C LEU A 133 4.54 38.40 34.15
N LEU A 134 5.09 37.65 33.20
CA LEU A 134 5.80 36.40 33.45
C LEU A 134 7.11 36.63 34.23
N ASP A 135 7.85 37.70 33.91
CA ASP A 135 9.06 38.08 34.66
C ASP A 135 8.77 38.45 36.13
N ARG A 136 7.62 39.07 36.40
CA ARG A 136 7.19 39.49 37.75
C ARG A 136 6.45 38.44 38.56
N CYS A 137 5.85 37.48 37.90
CA CYS A 137 5.00 36.45 38.50
C CYS A 137 5.43 35.04 38.01
N PRO A 138 6.52 34.45 38.55
CA PRO A 138 7.01 33.13 38.09
C PRO A 138 6.04 31.97 38.33
N SER A 139 4.99 32.16 39.12
CA SER A 139 3.93 31.15 39.35
C SER A 139 2.78 31.24 38.34
N VAL A 140 2.90 32.11 37.34
CA VAL A 140 1.89 32.31 36.32
C VAL A 140 2.36 31.77 34.96
N ASP A 141 1.50 31.02 34.33
CA ASP A 141 1.67 30.64 32.90
C ASP A 141 0.56 31.30 32.07
N VAL A 142 0.83 31.56 30.81
CA VAL A 142 -0.11 32.16 29.88
C VAL A 142 -0.30 31.27 28.68
N ALA A 143 -1.55 30.94 28.33
CA ALA A 143 -1.88 30.25 27.11
C ALA A 143 -2.72 31.15 26.19
N VAL A 144 -2.32 31.32 24.94
CA VAL A 144 -2.98 32.22 24.01
C VAL A 144 -3.47 31.46 22.77
N CYS A 145 -4.76 31.51 22.48
CA CYS A 145 -5.33 31.07 21.23
C CYS A 145 -5.36 32.22 20.22
N VAL A 146 -4.48 32.16 19.21
CA VAL A 146 -4.32 33.22 18.21
C VAL A 146 -5.01 32.84 16.89
N ARG A 147 -5.70 33.83 16.28
CA ARG A 147 -6.28 33.68 14.94
C ARG A 147 -5.33 34.27 13.89
N GLY A 148 -4.88 33.47 12.95
CA GLY A 148 -3.96 33.83 11.87
C GLY A 148 -2.55 33.31 12.07
N SER A 149 -1.62 33.58 11.15
CA SER A 149 -0.31 32.92 11.04
C SER A 149 0.89 33.78 11.44
N ALA A 150 0.73 35.07 11.64
CA ALA A 150 1.87 36.01 11.84
C ALA A 150 2.58 35.91 13.21
N ALA A 151 2.10 35.08 14.11
CA ALA A 151 2.56 35.04 15.50
C ALA A 151 3.97 34.45 15.71
N SER A 152 4.55 33.71 14.73
CA SER A 152 5.78 32.93 14.99
C SER A 152 7.05 33.78 15.15
N ALA A 153 7.21 34.82 14.37
CA ALA A 153 8.43 35.64 14.41
C ALA A 153 8.54 36.52 15.67
N ALA A 154 7.46 37.12 16.09
CA ALA A 154 7.44 37.97 17.30
C ALA A 154 7.62 37.14 18.58
N VAL A 155 7.00 35.98 18.66
CA VAL A 155 7.13 35.04 19.79
C VAL A 155 8.56 34.45 19.87
N ALA A 156 9.16 34.10 18.73
CA ALA A 156 10.54 33.59 18.70
C ALA A 156 11.57 34.62 19.22
N THR A 157 11.28 35.91 19.08
CA THR A 157 12.14 37.00 19.55
C THR A 157 11.81 37.48 20.98
N ALA A 158 10.72 37.01 21.55
CA ALA A 158 10.27 37.47 22.88
C ALA A 158 11.16 37.06 24.06
N GLY A 159 12.03 36.08 23.87
CA GLY A 159 12.99 35.60 24.89
C GLY A 159 12.32 34.91 26.08
N VAL A 160 11.13 34.34 25.90
CA VAL A 160 10.34 33.62 26.90
C VAL A 160 10.32 32.14 26.52
N ASP A 161 10.38 31.26 27.54
CA ASP A 161 10.15 29.81 27.30
C ASP A 161 8.74 29.58 26.74
N CYS A 162 8.63 29.06 25.53
CA CYS A 162 7.40 29.01 24.78
C CYS A 162 7.12 27.64 24.15
N THR A 163 5.92 27.12 24.39
CA THR A 163 5.35 26.03 23.61
C THR A 163 4.51 26.60 22.47
N PHE A 164 4.79 26.18 21.26
CA PHE A 164 4.11 26.64 20.06
C PHE A 164 3.35 25.51 19.38
N VAL A 165 2.03 25.66 19.21
CA VAL A 165 1.18 24.70 18.52
C VAL A 165 0.64 25.38 17.28
N SER A 166 1.05 24.90 16.12
CA SER A 166 0.76 25.47 14.79
C SER A 166 -0.57 24.94 14.21
N ALA A 167 -1.01 25.58 13.12
CA ALA A 167 -2.13 25.09 12.31
C ALA A 167 -1.85 23.67 11.75
N HIS A 168 -0.60 23.37 11.43
CA HIS A 168 -0.19 22.04 10.98
C HIS A 168 -0.41 21.00 12.10
N ASP A 169 0.00 21.31 13.32
CA ASP A 169 -0.16 20.41 14.47
C ASP A 169 -1.65 20.18 14.80
N LEU A 170 -2.50 21.16 14.54
CA LEU A 170 -3.94 21.07 14.80
C LEU A 170 -4.71 20.24 13.78
N ARG A 171 -4.14 19.85 12.66
CA ARG A 171 -4.80 18.93 11.72
C ARG A 171 -5.01 17.56 12.36
N PHE A 172 -6.13 16.94 12.07
CA PHE A 172 -6.37 15.56 12.46
C PHE A 172 -5.48 14.62 11.66
N THR A 173 -4.88 13.66 12.35
CA THR A 173 -4.27 12.50 11.71
C THR A 173 -5.36 11.48 11.36
N PRO A 174 -5.09 10.49 10.47
CA PRO A 174 -6.02 9.39 10.20
C PRO A 174 -6.45 8.66 11.47
N ARG A 175 -5.53 8.47 12.41
CA ARG A 175 -5.82 7.86 13.71
C ARG A 175 -6.76 8.71 14.57
N GLU A 176 -6.51 10.01 14.69
CA GLU A 176 -7.37 10.93 15.42
C GLU A 176 -8.76 11.04 14.76
N THR A 177 -8.82 10.99 13.41
CA THR A 177 -10.08 10.92 12.66
C THR A 177 -10.86 9.67 13.03
N ALA A 178 -10.20 8.50 13.03
CA ALA A 178 -10.83 7.25 13.42
C ALA A 178 -11.33 7.26 14.87
N GLU A 179 -10.54 7.80 15.80
CA GLU A 179 -10.93 7.94 17.22
C GLU A 179 -12.14 8.88 17.37
N PHE A 180 -12.20 9.96 16.58
CA PHE A 180 -13.29 10.93 16.60
C PHE A 180 -14.60 10.31 16.10
N PHE A 181 -14.56 9.55 15.00
CA PHE A 181 -15.73 8.86 14.46
C PHE A 181 -16.22 7.77 15.41
N ARG A 182 -15.33 6.94 15.96
CA ARG A 182 -15.67 5.88 16.92
C ARG A 182 -16.26 6.45 18.23
N ALA A 183 -15.69 7.54 18.77
CA ALA A 183 -16.23 8.21 19.95
C ALA A 183 -17.65 8.73 19.71
N ALA A 184 -17.98 8.99 18.46
CA ALA A 184 -19.29 9.45 18.04
C ALA A 184 -20.27 8.32 17.68
N GLY A 185 -19.82 7.04 17.77
CA GLY A 185 -20.60 5.84 17.43
C GLY A 185 -20.71 5.57 15.93
N VAL A 186 -19.77 6.09 15.12
CA VAL A 186 -19.70 5.85 13.67
C VAL A 186 -18.44 5.06 13.38
N GLU A 187 -18.59 3.91 12.74
CA GLU A 187 -17.48 3.04 12.30
C GLU A 187 -17.40 3.07 10.78
N LEU A 188 -16.21 3.31 10.25
CA LEU A 188 -15.84 3.22 8.84
C LEU A 188 -14.78 2.11 8.69
N ALA A 189 -14.52 1.66 7.47
CA ALA A 189 -13.39 0.76 7.20
C ALA A 189 -12.04 1.45 7.50
N ALA A 190 -11.00 0.67 7.78
CA ALA A 190 -9.73 1.22 8.25
C ALA A 190 -9.05 2.17 7.26
N ASP A 191 -9.15 1.88 5.97
CA ASP A 191 -8.67 2.67 4.85
C ASP A 191 -9.48 3.94 4.60
N GLU A 192 -10.80 3.90 4.83
CA GLU A 192 -11.71 5.05 4.64
C GLU A 192 -11.35 6.23 5.55
N TYR A 193 -10.80 6.00 6.75
CA TYR A 193 -10.35 7.09 7.61
C TYR A 193 -9.16 7.86 7.03
N GLY A 194 -8.24 7.14 6.37
CA GLY A 194 -7.09 7.72 5.69
C GLY A 194 -7.52 8.58 4.51
N ASP A 195 -8.42 8.04 3.69
CA ASP A 195 -8.94 8.72 2.50
C ASP A 195 -9.76 9.96 2.87
N LEU A 196 -10.61 9.86 3.89
CA LEU A 196 -11.37 10.98 4.42
C LEU A 196 -10.45 12.09 4.97
N CYS A 197 -9.45 11.72 5.75
CA CYS A 197 -8.49 12.67 6.30
C CYS A 197 -7.72 13.39 5.18
N ARG A 198 -7.31 12.67 4.17
CA ARG A 198 -6.60 13.22 2.99
C ARG A 198 -7.50 14.15 2.18
N ALA A 199 -8.74 13.75 1.87
CA ALA A 199 -9.69 14.54 1.08
C ALA A 199 -10.04 15.89 1.76
N LEU A 200 -10.16 15.89 3.09
CA LEU A 200 -10.52 17.07 3.89
C LEU A 200 -9.30 17.84 4.44
N GLY A 201 -8.07 17.39 4.11
CA GLY A 201 -6.82 18.01 4.58
C GLY A 201 -6.64 17.93 6.10
N GLY A 202 -7.31 17.02 6.79
CA GLY A 202 -7.29 16.91 8.25
C GLY A 202 -7.93 18.08 8.99
N LEU A 203 -8.70 18.94 8.32
CA LEU A 203 -9.30 20.14 8.92
C LEU A 203 -10.42 19.77 9.91
N PRO A 204 -10.30 20.11 11.20
CA PRO A 204 -11.25 19.68 12.22
C PRO A 204 -12.70 20.06 11.92
N GLN A 205 -12.94 21.23 11.34
CA GLN A 205 -14.28 21.68 10.96
C GLN A 205 -14.89 20.81 9.85
N LEU A 206 -14.10 20.47 8.82
CA LEU A 206 -14.58 19.64 7.73
C LEU A 206 -14.74 18.17 8.15
N ILE A 207 -13.85 17.66 8.99
CA ILE A 207 -13.95 16.32 9.60
C ILE A 207 -15.23 16.24 10.47
N SER A 208 -15.54 17.28 11.22
CA SER A 208 -16.79 17.37 12.00
C SER A 208 -18.04 17.40 11.11
N GLY A 209 -17.97 18.11 9.98
CA GLY A 209 -19.00 18.09 8.94
C GLY A 209 -19.23 16.70 8.36
N ALA A 210 -18.15 16.00 8.01
CA ALA A 210 -18.20 14.63 7.51
C ALA A 210 -18.80 13.66 8.53
N LEU A 211 -18.47 13.80 9.81
CA LEU A 211 -19.10 13.00 10.86
C LEU A 211 -20.62 13.22 10.92
N ASN A 212 -21.07 14.47 10.81
CA ASN A 212 -22.50 14.78 10.81
C ASN A 212 -23.20 14.14 9.59
N VAL A 213 -22.59 14.20 8.41
CA VAL A 213 -23.11 13.53 7.21
C VAL A 213 -23.19 12.02 7.42
N ALA A 214 -22.12 11.38 7.91
CA ALA A 214 -22.08 9.94 8.16
C ALA A 214 -23.16 9.50 9.18
N ARG A 215 -23.44 10.31 10.19
CA ARG A 215 -24.53 10.08 11.17
C ARG A 215 -25.92 10.16 10.56
N LEU A 216 -26.13 11.09 9.64
CA LEU A 216 -27.44 11.34 9.04
C LEU A 216 -27.76 10.31 7.95
N HIS A 217 -26.77 9.94 7.13
CA HIS A 217 -26.99 9.17 5.91
C HIS A 217 -26.52 7.71 6.01
N ARG A 218 -25.91 7.28 7.13
CA ARG A 218 -25.42 5.89 7.36
C ARG A 218 -24.52 5.35 6.25
N GLY A 219 -23.79 6.21 5.56
CA GLY A 219 -22.87 5.85 4.48
C GLY A 219 -21.49 6.45 4.69
N ALA A 220 -20.51 5.94 3.94
CA ALA A 220 -19.17 6.52 3.90
C ALA A 220 -19.24 7.95 3.38
N PRO A 221 -18.66 8.95 4.08
CA PRO A 221 -18.70 10.35 3.66
C PRO A 221 -17.80 10.63 2.44
N VAL A 222 -16.91 9.72 2.10
CA VAL A 222 -16.09 9.73 0.88
C VAL A 222 -16.24 8.38 0.17
N ASP A 223 -16.09 8.36 -1.15
CA ASP A 223 -16.06 7.13 -1.92
C ASP A 223 -14.66 6.46 -1.83
N GLN A 224 -14.52 5.27 -2.46
CA GLN A 224 -13.24 4.53 -2.51
C GLN A 224 -12.10 5.29 -3.19
N GLU A 225 -12.43 6.39 -3.87
CA GLU A 225 -11.49 7.27 -4.56
C GLU A 225 -11.16 8.52 -3.76
N GLY A 226 -11.68 8.64 -2.52
CA GLY A 226 -11.48 9.79 -1.64
C GLY A 226 -12.28 11.03 -2.06
N ARG A 227 -13.29 10.90 -2.94
CA ARG A 227 -14.16 12.00 -3.34
C ARG A 227 -15.26 12.16 -2.30
N PRO A 228 -15.61 13.41 -1.92
CA PRO A 228 -16.73 13.64 -1.03
C PRO A 228 -18.02 13.07 -1.60
N SER A 229 -18.82 12.42 -0.78
CA SER A 229 -20.18 12.03 -1.13
C SER A 229 -20.98 13.29 -1.55
N PRO A 230 -22.06 13.15 -2.34
CA PRO A 230 -22.89 14.29 -2.74
C PRO A 230 -23.35 15.13 -1.52
N GLU A 231 -23.69 14.47 -0.43
CA GLU A 231 -24.13 15.10 0.81
C GLU A 231 -23.00 15.86 1.50
N LEU A 232 -21.80 15.29 1.54
CA LEU A 232 -20.63 15.96 2.08
C LEU A 232 -20.22 17.14 1.19
N ALA A 233 -20.26 17.00 -0.12
CA ALA A 233 -19.98 18.07 -1.05
C ALA A 233 -20.94 19.27 -0.85
N VAL A 234 -22.25 19.01 -0.63
CA VAL A 234 -23.24 20.04 -0.28
C VAL A 234 -22.90 20.72 1.05
N ALA A 235 -22.50 19.96 2.06
CA ALA A 235 -22.11 20.52 3.37
C ALA A 235 -20.86 21.39 3.26
N ILE A 236 -19.87 20.99 2.47
CA ILE A 236 -18.66 21.76 2.18
C ILE A 236 -19.00 23.03 1.39
N ALA A 237 -19.86 22.95 0.38
CA ALA A 237 -20.31 24.09 -0.41
C ALA A 237 -21.05 25.11 0.47
N GLY A 238 -21.94 24.63 1.37
CA GLY A 238 -22.59 25.48 2.36
C GLY A 238 -21.59 26.20 3.29
N SER A 239 -20.57 25.48 3.76
CA SER A 239 -19.51 26.08 4.58
C SER A 239 -18.69 27.11 3.81
N ALA A 240 -18.37 26.82 2.53
CA ALA A 240 -17.67 27.76 1.65
C ALA A 240 -18.46 29.04 1.43
N SER A 241 -19.77 28.93 1.12
CA SER A 241 -20.66 30.09 0.97
C SER A 241 -20.69 30.96 2.20
N VAL A 242 -20.90 30.39 3.39
CA VAL A 242 -20.88 31.12 4.66
C VAL A 242 -19.56 31.86 4.89
N LEU A 243 -18.42 31.20 4.59
CA LEU A 243 -17.10 31.84 4.72
C LEU A 243 -16.94 33.01 3.72
N LEU A 244 -17.35 32.82 2.48
CA LEU A 244 -17.27 33.88 1.45
C LEU A 244 -18.19 35.07 1.75
N ASP A 245 -19.34 34.84 2.39
CA ASP A 245 -20.27 35.89 2.78
C ASP A 245 -19.75 36.76 3.95
N THR A 246 -18.73 36.26 4.69
CA THR A 246 -18.05 37.07 5.74
C THR A 246 -16.98 38.02 5.16
N LEU A 247 -16.64 37.89 3.87
CA LEU A 247 -15.63 38.72 3.21
C LEU A 247 -16.20 40.06 2.74
N THR A 248 -15.34 41.06 2.70
CA THR A 248 -15.67 42.31 1.97
C THR A 248 -15.78 42.01 0.47
N ALA A 249 -16.46 42.89 -0.28
CA ALA A 249 -16.56 42.73 -1.75
C ALA A 249 -15.20 42.62 -2.43
N GLU A 250 -14.19 43.33 -1.92
CA GLU A 250 -12.81 43.30 -2.43
C GLU A 250 -12.13 41.95 -2.12
N GLU A 251 -12.20 41.45 -0.89
CA GLU A 251 -11.65 40.16 -0.46
C GLU A 251 -12.32 39.01 -1.21
N ARG A 252 -13.65 39.08 -1.40
CA ARG A 252 -14.41 38.09 -2.16
C ARG A 252 -13.96 38.03 -3.62
N ALA A 253 -13.88 39.18 -4.31
CA ALA A 253 -13.42 39.23 -5.68
C ALA A 253 -11.98 38.71 -5.84
N PHE A 254 -11.11 39.00 -4.88
CA PHE A 254 -9.76 38.47 -4.84
C PHE A 254 -9.75 36.95 -4.61
N ALA A 255 -10.50 36.43 -3.62
CA ALA A 255 -10.60 35.01 -3.32
C ALA A 255 -11.08 34.19 -4.53
N LEU A 256 -12.12 34.67 -5.26
CA LEU A 256 -12.67 33.97 -6.43
C LEU A 256 -11.68 33.92 -7.61
N ARG A 257 -10.67 34.79 -7.68
CA ARG A 257 -9.63 34.72 -8.69
C ARG A 257 -8.44 33.85 -8.28
N VAL A 258 -7.95 34.04 -7.04
CA VAL A 258 -6.79 33.29 -6.54
C VAL A 258 -7.09 31.82 -6.30
N VAL A 259 -8.37 31.40 -6.24
CA VAL A 259 -8.79 29.99 -6.13
C VAL A 259 -8.38 29.16 -7.35
N ALA A 260 -8.10 29.81 -8.48
CA ALA A 260 -7.52 29.14 -9.65
C ALA A 260 -6.21 28.41 -9.31
N ALA A 261 -5.38 28.99 -8.45
CA ALA A 261 -4.13 28.38 -8.02
C ALA A 261 -4.33 27.47 -6.79
N ARG A 262 -3.66 26.33 -6.77
CA ARG A 262 -3.66 25.40 -5.62
C ARG A 262 -2.81 25.89 -4.47
N ALA A 263 -1.65 26.47 -4.81
CA ALA A 263 -0.74 27.13 -3.89
C ALA A 263 -0.34 28.48 -4.48
N LEU A 264 -0.12 29.47 -3.63
CA LEU A 264 0.09 30.85 -3.96
C LEU A 264 1.26 31.44 -3.14
N ASP A 265 2.08 32.20 -3.79
CA ASP A 265 2.89 33.23 -3.13
C ASP A 265 2.33 34.61 -3.47
N ALA A 266 2.87 35.67 -2.87
CA ALA A 266 2.38 37.02 -3.05
C ALA A 266 2.58 37.52 -4.51
N GLU A 267 3.64 37.06 -5.18
CA GLU A 267 3.94 37.42 -6.56
C GLU A 267 2.93 36.80 -7.54
N LEU A 268 2.67 35.49 -7.40
CA LEU A 268 1.69 34.80 -8.22
C LEU A 268 0.28 35.37 -8.00
N ALA A 269 -0.10 35.65 -6.74
CA ALA A 269 -1.38 36.27 -6.46
C ALA A 269 -1.53 37.66 -7.07
N ALA A 270 -0.45 38.47 -7.07
CA ALA A 270 -0.41 39.76 -7.73
C ALA A 270 -0.54 39.62 -9.25
N GLU A 271 0.14 38.63 -9.86
CA GLU A 271 0.05 38.32 -11.29
C GLU A 271 -1.38 37.92 -11.70
N LEU A 272 -2.02 37.03 -10.97
CA LEU A 272 -3.36 36.51 -11.27
C LEU A 272 -4.46 37.59 -11.11
N THR A 273 -4.28 38.52 -10.20
CA THR A 273 -5.31 39.49 -9.83
C THR A 273 -5.03 40.93 -10.32
N GLY A 274 -3.78 41.23 -10.69
CA GLY A 274 -3.30 42.57 -11.07
C GLY A 274 -3.16 43.52 -9.85
N ARG A 275 -3.04 42.97 -8.62
CA ARG A 275 -3.05 43.76 -7.37
C ARG A 275 -1.68 43.81 -6.71
N SER A 276 -1.25 45.05 -6.37
CA SER A 276 0.02 45.24 -5.65
C SER A 276 -0.04 44.94 -4.15
N ASP A 277 -1.24 44.89 -3.55
CA ASP A 277 -1.49 44.58 -2.11
C ASP A 277 -1.87 43.11 -1.87
N ALA A 278 -1.57 42.23 -2.82
CA ALA A 278 -1.94 40.82 -2.80
C ALA A 278 -1.49 40.09 -1.52
N ALA A 279 -0.29 40.37 -1.00
CA ALA A 279 0.21 39.76 0.24
C ALA A 279 -0.73 40.03 1.44
N GLY A 280 -1.16 41.30 1.61
CA GLY A 280 -2.09 41.65 2.70
C GLY A 280 -3.49 41.04 2.51
N LEU A 281 -3.92 40.82 1.26
CA LEU A 281 -5.18 40.12 0.96
C LEU A 281 -5.08 38.64 1.29
N LEU A 282 -3.96 37.98 0.95
CA LEU A 282 -3.70 36.58 1.32
C LEU A 282 -3.69 36.39 2.83
N ASP A 283 -3.04 37.28 3.59
CA ASP A 283 -3.04 37.25 5.06
C ASP A 283 -4.47 37.36 5.62
N ARG A 284 -5.32 38.20 5.05
CA ARG A 284 -6.71 38.34 5.48
C ARG A 284 -7.54 37.09 5.15
N LEU A 285 -7.34 36.47 3.97
CA LEU A 285 -8.02 35.19 3.64
C LEU A 285 -7.59 34.07 4.56
N GLU A 286 -6.31 34.03 4.94
CA GLU A 286 -5.80 33.10 5.92
C GLU A 286 -6.44 33.32 7.30
N ALA A 287 -6.47 34.55 7.79
CA ALA A 287 -7.10 34.90 9.07
C ALA A 287 -8.60 34.53 9.10
N ARG A 288 -9.25 34.46 7.93
CA ARG A 288 -10.65 34.00 7.77
C ARG A 288 -10.78 32.48 7.65
N GLY A 289 -9.66 31.73 7.60
CA GLY A 289 -9.66 30.27 7.51
C GLY A 289 -9.88 29.70 6.12
N LEU A 290 -9.78 30.51 5.06
CA LEU A 290 -9.89 30.08 3.66
C LEU A 290 -8.57 29.51 3.13
N LEU A 291 -7.44 30.03 3.58
CA LEU A 291 -6.11 29.62 3.21
C LEU A 291 -5.33 29.06 4.40
N VAL A 292 -4.32 28.27 4.12
CA VAL A 292 -3.36 27.72 5.10
C VAL A 292 -1.96 28.05 4.59
N VAL A 293 -1.08 28.49 5.50
CA VAL A 293 0.32 28.75 5.19
C VAL A 293 1.11 27.45 5.28
N ASP A 294 2.00 27.23 4.32
CA ASP A 294 3.04 26.22 4.40
C ASP A 294 4.29 26.85 5.03
N GLU A 295 4.55 26.52 6.31
CA GLU A 295 5.69 27.04 7.07
C GLU A 295 7.01 26.32 6.73
N ALA A 296 6.96 25.19 6.01
CA ALA A 296 8.13 24.42 5.61
C ALA A 296 8.80 24.95 4.34
N ALA A 297 8.13 25.81 3.58
CA ALA A 297 8.66 26.38 2.35
C ALA A 297 9.67 27.52 2.64
N GLU A 298 10.73 27.63 1.84
CA GLU A 298 11.72 28.74 1.93
C GLU A 298 11.08 30.12 1.72
N THR A 299 10.00 30.17 0.96
CA THR A 299 9.18 31.36 0.76
C THR A 299 7.78 31.11 1.29
N ARG A 300 7.19 32.10 1.95
CA ARG A 300 5.84 31.99 2.50
C ARG A 300 4.84 31.70 1.38
N THR A 301 4.19 30.54 1.45
CA THR A 301 3.18 30.11 0.48
C THR A 301 1.85 29.82 1.16
N TRP A 302 0.76 30.15 0.49
CA TRP A 302 -0.60 29.89 0.93
C TRP A 302 -1.22 28.82 0.04
N ALA A 303 -1.93 27.89 0.63
CA ALA A 303 -2.66 26.84 -0.06
C ALA A 303 -4.14 26.81 0.33
N TRP A 304 -5.00 26.44 -0.60
CA TRP A 304 -6.38 26.14 -0.31
C TRP A 304 -6.52 24.73 0.25
N PRO A 305 -7.34 24.51 1.31
CA PRO A 305 -7.82 23.16 1.63
C PRO A 305 -8.53 22.58 0.41
N SER A 306 -8.15 21.37 -0.01
CA SER A 306 -8.55 20.84 -1.34
C SER A 306 -10.06 20.77 -1.55
N ALA A 307 -10.80 20.31 -0.54
CA ALA A 307 -12.26 20.23 -0.60
C ALA A 307 -12.95 21.63 -0.61
N LEU A 308 -12.41 22.58 0.17
CA LEU A 308 -12.91 23.95 0.19
C LEU A 308 -12.62 24.67 -1.14
N ARG A 309 -11.43 24.43 -1.72
CA ARG A 309 -11.07 24.95 -3.04
C ARG A 309 -12.08 24.53 -4.09
N LEU A 310 -12.46 23.27 -4.14
CA LEU A 310 -13.44 22.78 -5.13
C LEU A 310 -14.78 23.53 -5.01
N ALA A 311 -15.27 23.71 -3.80
CA ALA A 311 -16.52 24.43 -3.57
C ALA A 311 -16.45 25.92 -3.96
N VAL A 312 -15.34 26.59 -3.63
CA VAL A 312 -15.10 28.00 -4.04
C VAL A 312 -14.89 28.12 -5.55
N LEU A 313 -14.25 27.13 -6.19
CA LEU A 313 -14.12 27.08 -7.66
C LEU A 313 -15.48 27.00 -8.36
N ASP A 314 -16.36 26.14 -7.87
CA ASP A 314 -17.70 26.03 -8.45
C ASP A 314 -18.47 27.34 -8.33
N GLN A 315 -18.33 28.03 -7.20
CA GLN A 315 -18.95 29.34 -7.01
C GLN A 315 -18.32 30.41 -7.92
N ALA A 316 -16.97 30.41 -8.07
CA ALA A 316 -16.29 31.32 -8.98
C ALA A 316 -16.71 31.12 -10.43
N ARG A 317 -16.91 29.87 -10.87
CA ARG A 317 -17.43 29.55 -12.21
C ARG A 317 -18.87 30.03 -12.43
N GLN A 318 -19.70 30.02 -11.37
CA GLN A 318 -21.07 30.53 -11.46
C GLN A 318 -21.11 32.06 -11.55
N GLU A 319 -20.23 32.75 -10.81
CA GLU A 319 -20.19 34.21 -10.77
C GLU A 319 -19.46 34.84 -11.96
N GLU A 320 -18.32 34.29 -12.36
CA GLU A 320 -17.52 34.73 -13.52
C GLU A 320 -17.26 33.57 -14.51
N PRO A 321 -18.23 33.16 -15.33
CA PRO A 321 -18.09 32.04 -16.25
C PRO A 321 -16.89 32.21 -17.21
N GLY A 322 -16.03 31.16 -17.26
CA GLY A 322 -14.85 31.12 -18.12
C GLY A 322 -13.60 31.80 -17.55
N ARG A 323 -13.73 32.78 -16.66
CA ARG A 323 -12.58 33.56 -16.13
C ARG A 323 -11.60 32.70 -15.35
N VAL A 324 -12.09 31.84 -14.49
CA VAL A 324 -11.26 30.94 -13.69
C VAL A 324 -10.55 29.92 -14.59
N ASP A 325 -11.24 29.38 -15.60
CA ASP A 325 -10.69 28.41 -16.54
C ASP A 325 -9.59 29.05 -17.42
N GLU A 326 -9.73 30.34 -17.77
CA GLU A 326 -8.65 31.12 -18.40
C GLU A 326 -7.41 31.23 -17.49
N LEU A 327 -7.60 31.62 -16.23
CA LEU A 327 -6.50 31.72 -15.25
C LEU A 327 -5.80 30.36 -15.02
N MET A 328 -6.55 29.28 -14.93
CA MET A 328 -5.98 27.92 -14.85
C MET A 328 -5.20 27.55 -16.12
N THR A 329 -5.67 27.96 -17.30
CA THR A 329 -4.94 27.75 -18.56
C THR A 329 -3.62 28.53 -18.58
N VAL A 330 -3.57 29.73 -18.01
CA VAL A 330 -2.33 30.50 -17.83
C VAL A 330 -1.36 29.76 -16.90
N LEU A 331 -1.86 29.26 -15.76
CA LEU A 331 -1.07 28.46 -14.83
C LEU A 331 -0.54 27.16 -15.47
N ALA A 332 -1.37 26.48 -16.25
CA ALA A 332 -0.95 25.30 -17.00
C ALA A 332 0.22 25.58 -17.95
N ARG A 333 0.16 26.71 -18.69
CA ARG A 333 1.27 27.13 -19.56
C ARG A 333 2.53 27.46 -18.77
N ARG A 334 2.41 28.22 -17.68
CA ARG A 334 3.54 28.57 -16.81
C ARG A 334 4.25 27.32 -16.27
N HIS A 335 3.51 26.33 -15.79
CA HIS A 335 4.08 25.09 -15.30
C HIS A 335 4.70 24.24 -16.41
N ARG A 336 4.06 24.16 -17.59
CA ARG A 336 4.59 23.48 -18.75
C ARG A 336 5.93 24.10 -19.19
N ASP A 337 5.99 25.41 -19.31
CA ASP A 337 7.17 26.16 -19.79
C ASP A 337 8.32 26.10 -18.75
N ALA A 338 7.98 25.85 -17.47
CA ALA A 338 8.93 25.55 -16.38
C ALA A 338 9.34 24.07 -16.29
N GLY A 339 8.95 23.20 -17.24
CA GLY A 339 9.30 21.77 -17.24
C GLY A 339 8.61 20.95 -16.15
N ARG A 340 7.47 21.40 -15.63
CA ARG A 340 6.69 20.71 -14.58
C ARG A 340 5.39 20.16 -15.16
N PRO A 341 5.40 18.94 -15.77
CA PRO A 341 4.27 18.42 -16.52
C PRO A 341 3.06 18.05 -15.65
N ALA A 342 3.25 17.54 -14.43
CA ALA A 342 2.15 17.10 -13.59
C ALA A 342 1.22 18.25 -13.17
N PRO A 343 1.69 19.36 -12.54
CA PRO A 343 0.83 20.50 -12.29
C PRO A 343 0.30 21.15 -13.59
N ALA A 344 1.06 21.16 -14.67
CA ALA A 344 0.61 21.68 -15.95
C ALA A 344 -0.60 20.90 -16.50
N ALA A 345 -0.53 19.58 -16.53
CA ALA A 345 -1.62 18.72 -16.98
C ALA A 345 -2.84 18.82 -16.06
N THR A 346 -2.62 18.91 -14.75
CA THR A 346 -3.69 19.04 -13.77
C THR A 346 -4.47 20.35 -13.94
N TYR A 347 -3.76 21.49 -14.07
CA TYR A 347 -4.42 22.78 -14.31
C TYR A 347 -5.14 22.81 -15.68
N ALA A 348 -4.55 22.23 -16.72
CA ALA A 348 -5.19 22.15 -18.03
C ALA A 348 -6.49 21.30 -17.97
N ALA A 349 -6.48 20.19 -17.23
CA ALA A 349 -7.66 19.35 -17.05
C ALA A 349 -8.73 20.05 -16.19
N GLU A 350 -8.35 20.73 -15.10
CA GLU A 350 -9.27 21.54 -14.30
C GLU A 350 -9.89 22.70 -15.10
N ALA A 351 -9.12 23.32 -15.99
CA ALA A 351 -9.58 24.35 -16.92
C ALA A 351 -10.45 23.82 -18.08
N ARG A 352 -10.71 22.49 -18.12
CA ARG A 352 -11.39 21.80 -19.24
C ARG A 352 -10.72 22.04 -20.60
N ASN A 353 -9.44 22.41 -20.60
CA ASN A 353 -8.63 22.53 -21.81
C ASN A 353 -8.04 21.16 -22.17
N TRP A 354 -8.91 20.29 -22.68
CA TRP A 354 -8.59 18.87 -22.91
C TRP A 354 -7.45 18.67 -23.89
N ALA A 355 -7.38 19.51 -24.95
CA ALA A 355 -6.31 19.46 -25.94
C ALA A 355 -4.92 19.73 -25.30
N MET A 356 -4.86 20.73 -24.43
CA MET A 356 -3.63 21.03 -23.70
C MET A 356 -3.29 19.90 -22.72
N ALA A 357 -4.25 19.39 -21.94
CA ALA A 357 -4.05 18.32 -20.96
C ALA A 357 -3.54 17.05 -21.64
N ALA A 358 -4.22 16.58 -22.70
CA ALA A 358 -3.82 15.40 -23.46
C ALA A 358 -2.44 15.58 -24.12
N GLY A 359 -2.18 16.74 -24.73
CA GLY A 359 -0.88 17.01 -25.36
C GLY A 359 0.29 17.13 -24.35
N ILE A 360 0.06 17.55 -23.10
CA ILE A 360 1.08 17.53 -22.05
C ILE A 360 1.33 16.08 -21.61
N VAL A 361 0.27 15.31 -21.34
CA VAL A 361 0.37 13.90 -20.95
C VAL A 361 1.13 13.10 -22.02
N GLU A 362 0.79 13.27 -23.29
CA GLU A 362 1.44 12.55 -24.41
C GLU A 362 2.94 12.84 -24.48
N ARG A 363 3.35 14.10 -24.39
CA ARG A 363 4.77 14.49 -24.47
C ARG A 363 5.57 14.14 -23.23
N SER A 364 4.94 14.08 -22.07
CA SER A 364 5.62 13.89 -20.79
C SER A 364 5.24 12.56 -20.13
N TRP A 365 4.71 11.61 -20.90
CA TRP A 365 4.18 10.34 -20.41
C TRP A 365 5.16 9.59 -19.48
N GLY A 366 6.40 9.40 -19.95
CA GLY A 366 7.42 8.70 -19.19
C GLY A 366 7.72 9.35 -17.84
N GLN A 367 7.86 10.66 -17.81
CA GLN A 367 8.11 11.42 -16.58
C GLN A 367 6.90 11.38 -15.64
N MET A 368 5.68 11.53 -16.16
CA MET A 368 4.47 11.49 -15.33
C MET A 368 4.21 10.13 -14.73
N VAL A 369 4.45 9.06 -15.48
CA VAL A 369 4.37 7.67 -14.93
C VAL A 369 5.45 7.44 -13.87
N ALA A 370 6.63 8.01 -14.08
CA ALA A 370 7.78 7.83 -13.22
C ALA A 370 7.67 8.55 -11.88
N GLU A 371 7.26 9.82 -11.90
CA GLU A 371 7.39 10.75 -10.78
C GLU A 371 6.03 11.23 -10.26
N HIS A 372 4.95 11.10 -11.07
CA HIS A 372 3.66 11.75 -10.84
C HIS A 372 2.47 10.88 -11.24
N LEU A 373 2.49 9.60 -10.83
CA LEU A 373 1.48 8.64 -11.28
C LEU A 373 0.07 8.97 -10.78
N GLU A 374 -0.06 9.46 -9.55
CA GLU A 374 -1.37 9.82 -8.98
C GLU A 374 -2.03 10.96 -9.77
N GLU A 375 -1.25 12.01 -10.08
CA GLU A 375 -1.72 13.12 -10.87
C GLU A 375 -2.03 12.69 -12.32
N LEU A 376 -1.22 11.80 -12.89
CA LEU A 376 -1.49 11.23 -14.21
C LEU A 376 -2.83 10.50 -14.23
N ILE A 377 -3.09 9.61 -13.28
CA ILE A 377 -4.35 8.88 -13.17
C ILE A 377 -5.52 9.84 -13.03
N LEU A 378 -5.39 10.87 -12.18
CA LEU A 378 -6.42 11.88 -11.98
C LEU A 378 -6.73 12.63 -13.30
N VAL A 379 -5.70 13.07 -14.02
CA VAL A 379 -5.85 13.76 -15.31
C VAL A 379 -6.51 12.84 -16.34
N LEU A 380 -6.05 11.60 -16.47
CA LEU A 380 -6.61 10.61 -17.39
C LEU A 380 -8.09 10.32 -17.12
N ARG A 381 -8.51 10.31 -15.85
CA ARG A 381 -9.92 10.16 -15.46
C ARG A 381 -10.76 11.38 -15.80
N THR A 382 -10.17 12.56 -15.71
CA THR A 382 -10.88 13.83 -15.86
C THR A 382 -11.17 14.15 -17.33
N ILE A 383 -10.27 13.79 -18.27
CA ILE A 383 -10.45 14.06 -19.70
C ILE A 383 -11.59 13.16 -20.25
N PRO A 384 -12.59 13.71 -20.95
CA PRO A 384 -13.65 12.91 -21.56
C PRO A 384 -13.11 11.91 -22.61
N GLU A 385 -13.66 10.70 -22.62
CA GLU A 385 -13.19 9.62 -23.50
C GLU A 385 -13.33 9.94 -24.99
N ASP A 386 -14.44 10.56 -25.35
CA ASP A 386 -14.70 10.95 -26.74
C ASP A 386 -13.61 11.91 -27.28
N PHE A 387 -13.03 12.74 -26.41
CA PHE A 387 -11.96 13.65 -26.77
C PHE A 387 -10.62 12.94 -27.00
N LEU A 388 -10.38 11.83 -26.32
CA LEU A 388 -9.13 11.05 -26.41
C LEU A 388 -9.03 10.20 -27.69
N GLN A 389 -10.07 10.14 -28.52
CA GLN A 389 -10.04 9.45 -29.82
C GLN A 389 -8.90 9.97 -30.72
N ASP A 390 -8.60 11.27 -30.63
CA ASP A 390 -7.50 11.91 -31.36
C ASP A 390 -6.12 11.74 -30.70
N TYR A 391 -6.07 11.10 -29.52
CA TYR A 391 -4.86 10.87 -28.71
C TYR A 391 -4.71 9.38 -28.31
N PRO A 392 -4.43 8.49 -29.27
CA PRO A 392 -4.47 7.04 -29.06
C PRO A 392 -3.55 6.52 -27.94
N ALA A 393 -2.38 7.14 -27.76
CA ALA A 393 -1.45 6.80 -26.67
C ALA A 393 -2.03 7.14 -25.29
N VAL A 394 -2.67 8.29 -25.16
CA VAL A 394 -3.33 8.76 -23.92
C VAL A 394 -4.57 7.93 -23.64
N LEU A 395 -5.35 7.57 -24.68
CA LEU A 395 -6.51 6.68 -24.56
C LEU A 395 -6.10 5.28 -24.10
N ALA A 396 -5.03 4.73 -24.65
CA ALA A 396 -4.47 3.45 -24.22
C ALA A 396 -3.99 3.50 -22.77
N GLY A 397 -3.30 4.57 -22.37
CA GLY A 397 -2.89 4.79 -21.00
C GLY A 397 -4.06 4.92 -20.03
N ARG A 398 -5.14 5.62 -20.45
CA ARG A 398 -6.38 5.68 -19.68
C ARG A 398 -7.00 4.29 -19.49
N ALA A 399 -7.09 3.50 -20.57
CA ALA A 399 -7.58 2.14 -20.51
C ALA A 399 -6.77 1.31 -19.51
N LEU A 400 -5.46 1.47 -19.49
CA LEU A 400 -4.59 0.78 -18.56
C LEU A 400 -4.81 1.23 -17.10
N PHE A 401 -4.67 2.53 -16.80
CA PHE A 401 -4.64 3.03 -15.43
C PHE A 401 -6.02 3.28 -14.82
N VAL A 402 -7.03 3.57 -15.64
CA VAL A 402 -8.39 3.84 -15.17
C VAL A 402 -9.25 2.58 -15.21
N GLN A 403 -9.02 1.70 -16.18
CA GLN A 403 -9.78 0.46 -16.39
C GLN A 403 -9.14 -0.78 -15.74
N MET A 404 -7.92 -0.69 -15.20
CA MET A 404 -7.43 -1.69 -14.21
C MET A 404 -8.42 -1.87 -13.04
N LEU A 405 -9.44 -1.02 -12.98
CA LEU A 405 -10.50 -1.01 -11.97
C LEU A 405 -11.87 -1.44 -12.52
N ALA A 406 -12.00 -1.77 -13.82
CA ALA A 406 -13.24 -2.23 -14.44
C ALA A 406 -12.97 -3.13 -15.65
N ASP A 407 -13.70 -4.25 -15.77
CA ASP A 407 -13.64 -5.23 -16.87
C ASP A 407 -13.95 -4.62 -18.26
N HIS A 408 -12.92 -4.41 -19.10
CA HIS A 408 -13.13 -3.99 -20.49
C HIS A 408 -12.15 -4.56 -21.52
N PRO A 409 -12.57 -4.69 -22.80
CA PRO A 409 -11.85 -5.44 -23.84
C PRO A 409 -10.53 -4.75 -24.27
N ILE A 410 -9.53 -5.57 -24.47
CA ILE A 410 -8.13 -5.28 -24.77
C ILE A 410 -7.98 -4.50 -26.07
N LEU A 411 -7.36 -3.33 -26.02
CA LEU A 411 -6.84 -2.62 -27.19
C LEU A 411 -5.79 -3.47 -27.91
N ARG A 412 -5.94 -3.71 -29.21
CA ARG A 412 -5.00 -4.51 -30.00
C ARG A 412 -4.03 -3.61 -30.74
N ALA A 413 -2.78 -3.50 -30.27
CA ALA A 413 -1.70 -3.00 -31.13
C ALA A 413 -1.39 -4.03 -32.21
N SER A 414 -1.45 -3.63 -33.45
CA SER A 414 -1.02 -4.47 -34.57
C SER A 414 0.47 -4.28 -34.78
N LEU A 415 1.29 -5.07 -34.09
CA LEU A 415 2.72 -5.14 -34.38
C LEU A 415 2.93 -5.95 -35.67
N PRO A 416 3.82 -5.52 -36.58
CA PRO A 416 4.25 -6.31 -37.73
C PRO A 416 4.70 -7.71 -37.34
N GLY A 417 4.46 -8.70 -38.18
CA GLY A 417 4.83 -10.10 -37.92
C GLY A 417 6.32 -10.37 -37.95
N GLU A 418 6.99 -9.73 -38.88
CA GLU A 418 8.39 -10.00 -39.20
C GLU A 418 9.36 -9.08 -38.48
N PRO A 419 10.50 -9.56 -37.95
CA PRO A 419 11.52 -8.75 -37.27
C PRO A 419 12.08 -7.61 -38.13
N ASP A 420 12.23 -7.80 -39.44
CA ASP A 420 12.72 -6.78 -40.35
C ASP A 420 11.76 -5.62 -40.50
N GLU A 421 10.45 -5.87 -40.46
CA GLU A 421 9.42 -4.83 -40.47
C GLU A 421 9.41 -4.05 -39.17
N LEU A 422 9.61 -4.71 -38.03
CA LEU A 422 9.75 -4.06 -36.72
C LEU A 422 11.01 -3.20 -36.66
N HIS A 423 12.10 -3.67 -37.26
CA HIS A 423 13.33 -2.90 -37.35
C HIS A 423 13.16 -1.65 -38.25
N ALA A 424 12.49 -1.79 -39.38
CA ALA A 424 12.18 -0.66 -40.28
C ALA A 424 11.26 0.38 -39.57
N LEU A 425 10.29 -0.08 -38.82
CA LEU A 425 9.39 0.78 -38.02
C LEU A 425 10.16 1.60 -36.99
N GLY A 426 11.20 1.03 -36.36
CA GLY A 426 12.03 1.71 -35.37
C GLY A 426 12.81 2.94 -35.86
N ALA A 427 13.04 3.04 -37.18
CA ALA A 427 13.63 4.21 -37.80
C ALA A 427 12.59 5.30 -38.14
N GLY A 428 11.31 4.98 -38.07
CA GLY A 428 10.21 5.90 -38.41
C GLY A 428 9.77 6.83 -37.26
N PRO A 429 9.04 7.92 -37.60
CA PRO A 429 8.59 8.90 -36.61
C PRO A 429 7.59 8.33 -35.59
N ASP A 430 6.85 7.29 -35.93
CA ASP A 430 5.81 6.69 -35.10
C ASP A 430 6.34 5.59 -34.15
N ALA A 431 7.62 5.28 -34.19
CA ALA A 431 8.25 4.20 -33.44
C ALA A 431 7.96 4.25 -31.93
N ALA A 432 8.06 5.44 -31.32
CA ALA A 432 7.81 5.65 -29.90
C ALA A 432 6.35 5.36 -29.53
N ASN A 433 5.40 5.83 -30.33
CA ASN A 433 3.97 5.58 -30.12
C ASN A 433 3.65 4.08 -30.21
N VAL A 434 4.20 3.38 -31.21
CA VAL A 434 4.00 1.94 -31.36
C VAL A 434 4.61 1.16 -30.21
N LEU A 435 5.81 1.54 -29.75
CA LEU A 435 6.46 0.92 -28.59
C LEU A 435 5.64 1.09 -27.31
N HIS A 436 5.15 2.30 -27.03
CA HIS A 436 4.30 2.58 -25.87
C HIS A 436 2.99 1.80 -25.95
N LEU A 437 2.31 1.83 -27.09
CA LEU A 437 1.05 1.10 -27.27
C LEU A 437 1.22 -0.41 -27.08
N ALA A 438 2.28 -1.00 -27.61
CA ALA A 438 2.57 -2.42 -27.47
C ALA A 438 2.99 -2.79 -26.03
N THR A 439 3.71 -1.89 -25.34
CA THR A 439 4.02 -2.06 -23.91
C THR A 439 2.72 -2.03 -23.08
N VAL A 440 1.82 -1.08 -23.35
CA VAL A 440 0.50 -1.00 -22.70
C VAL A 440 -0.31 -2.28 -22.97
N GLN A 441 -0.28 -2.81 -24.19
CA GLN A 441 -0.93 -4.07 -24.51
C GLN A 441 -0.36 -5.26 -23.70
N SER A 442 0.98 -5.34 -23.57
CA SER A 442 1.61 -6.35 -22.72
C SER A 442 1.18 -6.23 -21.26
N LEU A 443 1.11 -4.99 -20.74
CA LEU A 443 0.61 -4.71 -19.39
C LEU A 443 -0.86 -5.12 -19.21
N ALA A 444 -1.72 -4.81 -20.18
CA ALA A 444 -3.13 -5.19 -20.15
C ALA A 444 -3.30 -6.72 -20.12
N LEU A 445 -2.52 -7.46 -20.93
CA LEU A 445 -2.51 -8.92 -20.90
C LEU A 445 -2.05 -9.45 -19.53
N ARG A 446 -1.02 -8.83 -18.94
CA ARG A 446 -0.50 -9.19 -17.62
C ARG A 446 -1.56 -9.00 -16.52
N VAL A 447 -2.24 -7.86 -16.52
CA VAL A 447 -3.33 -7.55 -15.57
C VAL A 447 -4.51 -8.51 -15.72
N ALA A 448 -4.82 -8.90 -16.97
CA ALA A 448 -5.85 -9.91 -17.27
C ALA A 448 -5.43 -11.34 -16.91
N GLY A 449 -4.20 -11.57 -16.41
CA GLY A 449 -3.69 -12.89 -16.07
C GLY A 449 -3.16 -13.71 -17.27
N ASP A 450 -3.13 -13.13 -18.47
CA ASP A 450 -2.59 -13.80 -19.69
C ASP A 450 -1.09 -13.52 -19.83
N TYR A 451 -0.32 -14.08 -18.91
CA TYR A 451 1.12 -13.83 -18.81
C TYR A 451 1.90 -14.35 -20.02
N VAL A 452 1.46 -15.50 -20.60
CA VAL A 452 2.13 -16.12 -21.75
C VAL A 452 2.05 -15.21 -22.98
N ARG A 453 0.85 -14.67 -23.29
CA ARG A 453 0.67 -13.75 -24.40
C ARG A 453 1.33 -12.41 -24.13
N GLY A 454 1.28 -11.92 -22.88
CA GLY A 454 2.00 -10.72 -22.45
C GLY A 454 3.51 -10.84 -22.71
N ALA A 455 4.14 -11.94 -22.28
CA ALA A 455 5.55 -12.21 -22.52
C ALA A 455 5.89 -12.36 -24.02
N ALA A 456 5.02 -13.02 -24.79
CA ALA A 456 5.19 -13.14 -26.25
C ALA A 456 5.11 -11.78 -26.94
N CYS A 457 4.21 -10.90 -26.53
CA CYS A 457 4.11 -9.51 -27.03
C CYS A 457 5.39 -8.74 -26.72
N THR A 458 5.82 -8.77 -25.45
CA THR A 458 7.01 -8.06 -24.98
C THR A 458 8.29 -8.51 -25.72
N ARG A 459 8.44 -9.82 -25.96
CA ARG A 459 9.63 -10.36 -26.66
C ARG A 459 9.79 -9.81 -28.07
N ARG A 460 8.69 -9.44 -28.72
CA ARG A 460 8.68 -8.82 -30.05
C ARG A 460 9.13 -7.36 -30.07
N LEU A 461 9.23 -6.69 -28.92
CA LEU A 461 9.62 -5.28 -28.84
C LEU A 461 11.14 -5.07 -28.97
N GLU A 462 11.95 -6.09 -28.70
CA GLU A 462 13.41 -5.92 -28.70
C GLU A 462 13.99 -5.47 -30.06
N PRO A 463 13.57 -6.01 -31.23
CA PRO A 463 14.02 -5.52 -32.54
C PRO A 463 13.65 -4.04 -32.79
N LEU A 464 12.45 -3.63 -32.35
CA LEU A 464 12.00 -2.24 -32.44
C LEU A 464 12.89 -1.31 -31.60
N VAL A 465 13.17 -1.71 -30.35
CA VAL A 465 14.03 -0.95 -29.42
C VAL A 465 15.46 -0.84 -29.97
N GLN A 466 16.03 -1.91 -30.52
CA GLN A 466 17.37 -1.89 -31.08
C GLN A 466 17.46 -0.91 -32.25
N SER A 467 16.45 -0.89 -33.12
CA SER A 467 16.39 0.06 -34.22
C SER A 467 16.22 1.51 -33.75
N MET A 468 15.36 1.74 -32.74
CA MET A 468 15.19 3.09 -32.16
C MET A 468 16.49 3.60 -31.51
N LEU A 469 17.22 2.75 -30.82
CA LEU A 469 18.51 3.10 -30.21
C LEU A 469 19.56 3.48 -31.29
N ALA A 470 19.49 2.84 -32.47
CA ALA A 470 20.40 3.14 -33.58
C ALA A 470 20.06 4.43 -34.32
N HIS A 471 18.78 4.79 -34.46
CA HIS A 471 18.33 5.89 -35.32
C HIS A 471 17.83 7.12 -34.56
N GLN A 472 17.27 6.95 -33.37
CA GLN A 472 16.66 8.02 -32.57
C GLN A 472 16.85 7.80 -31.05
N PRO A 473 18.11 7.69 -30.57
CA PRO A 473 18.40 7.31 -29.18
C PRO A 473 17.78 8.27 -28.16
N ASP A 474 17.74 9.57 -28.45
CA ASP A 474 17.23 10.60 -27.52
C ASP A 474 15.73 10.42 -27.20
N ASN A 475 14.98 9.81 -28.12
CA ASN A 475 13.54 9.59 -27.94
C ASN A 475 13.22 8.41 -27.03
N ILE A 476 14.16 7.45 -26.85
CA ILE A 476 13.89 6.24 -26.09
C ILE A 476 14.76 6.08 -24.84
N THR A 477 16.01 6.52 -24.87
CA THR A 477 16.98 6.29 -23.78
C THR A 477 16.46 6.72 -22.40
N PRO A 478 15.80 7.89 -22.24
CA PRO A 478 15.29 8.31 -20.93
C PRO A 478 14.18 7.40 -20.38
N GLN A 479 13.39 6.80 -21.25
CA GLN A 479 12.21 6.01 -20.88
C GLN A 479 12.51 4.50 -20.76
N LEU A 480 13.57 4.05 -21.40
CA LEU A 480 13.92 2.64 -21.52
C LEU A 480 14.08 1.92 -20.17
N PRO A 481 14.67 2.50 -19.13
CA PRO A 481 14.76 1.84 -17.84
C PRO A 481 13.40 1.46 -17.25
N LEU A 482 12.41 2.36 -17.33
CA LEU A 482 11.04 2.10 -16.89
C LEU A 482 10.35 1.01 -17.71
N LEU A 483 10.44 1.11 -19.03
CA LEU A 483 9.86 0.10 -19.93
C LEU A 483 10.44 -1.29 -19.66
N ARG A 484 11.75 -1.38 -19.43
CA ARG A 484 12.43 -2.65 -19.13
C ARG A 484 12.00 -3.23 -17.77
N VAL A 485 11.70 -2.42 -16.76
CA VAL A 485 11.08 -2.91 -15.51
C VAL A 485 9.75 -3.57 -15.81
N GLN A 486 8.89 -2.92 -16.59
CA GLN A 486 7.56 -3.46 -16.91
C GLN A 486 7.65 -4.78 -17.69
N TRP A 487 8.56 -4.86 -18.65
CA TRP A 487 8.80 -6.08 -19.41
C TRP A 487 9.38 -7.19 -18.54
N ALA A 488 10.31 -6.85 -17.65
CA ALA A 488 10.92 -7.81 -16.73
C ALA A 488 9.89 -8.45 -15.80
N ILE A 489 8.94 -7.66 -15.25
CA ILE A 489 7.84 -8.16 -14.43
C ILE A 489 6.94 -9.10 -15.26
N THR A 490 6.65 -8.75 -16.53
CA THR A 490 5.85 -9.63 -17.40
C THR A 490 6.54 -10.99 -17.61
N PHE A 491 7.84 -11.01 -17.88
CA PHE A 491 8.62 -12.24 -18.00
C PHE A 491 8.69 -13.02 -16.67
N GLN A 492 8.84 -12.35 -15.54
CA GLN A 492 8.85 -12.95 -14.20
C GLN A 492 7.55 -13.71 -13.92
N LEU A 493 6.41 -13.09 -14.18
CA LEU A 493 5.09 -13.69 -13.98
C LEU A 493 4.81 -14.85 -14.97
N ALA A 494 5.45 -14.84 -16.15
CA ALA A 494 5.38 -15.90 -17.17
C ALA A 494 6.43 -17.00 -17.00
N ALA A 495 7.18 -17.04 -15.89
CA ALA A 495 8.26 -18.01 -15.62
C ALA A 495 9.51 -17.90 -16.52
N ASP A 496 9.64 -16.87 -17.37
CA ASP A 496 10.87 -16.62 -18.14
C ASP A 496 11.86 -15.80 -17.31
N LEU A 497 12.39 -16.45 -16.25
CA LEU A 497 13.27 -15.77 -15.28
C LEU A 497 14.60 -15.34 -15.90
N ALA A 498 15.05 -16.00 -16.95
CA ALA A 498 16.29 -15.65 -17.65
C ALA A 498 16.14 -14.30 -18.37
N GLU A 499 15.05 -14.13 -19.12
CA GLU A 499 14.76 -12.89 -19.81
C GLU A 499 14.40 -11.78 -18.79
N SER A 500 13.60 -12.09 -17.78
CA SER A 500 13.28 -11.19 -16.67
C SER A 500 14.55 -10.60 -16.04
N ASN A 501 15.53 -11.43 -15.69
CA ASN A 501 16.79 -10.97 -15.10
C ASN A 501 17.60 -10.07 -16.05
N ARG A 502 17.63 -10.38 -17.37
CA ARG A 502 18.30 -9.52 -18.35
C ARG A 502 17.68 -8.13 -18.41
N GLN A 503 16.34 -8.07 -18.41
CA GLN A 503 15.60 -6.81 -18.48
C GLN A 503 15.76 -6.02 -17.18
N PHE A 504 15.65 -6.65 -16.00
CA PHE A 504 15.90 -5.98 -14.71
C PHE A 504 17.33 -5.46 -14.58
N GLU A 505 18.34 -6.23 -15.00
CA GLU A 505 19.73 -5.78 -14.95
C GLU A 505 19.96 -4.55 -15.85
N SER A 506 19.35 -4.53 -17.03
CA SER A 506 19.40 -3.38 -17.92
C SER A 506 18.66 -2.18 -17.33
N ALA A 507 17.48 -2.39 -16.75
CA ALA A 507 16.70 -1.36 -16.04
C ALA A 507 17.47 -0.78 -14.86
N TYR A 508 18.10 -1.62 -14.04
CA TYR A 508 18.94 -1.21 -12.92
C TYR A 508 20.07 -0.28 -13.37
N ARG A 509 20.84 -0.68 -14.40
CA ARG A 509 21.94 0.13 -14.92
C ARG A 509 21.45 1.48 -15.48
N GLY A 510 20.35 1.46 -16.21
CA GLY A 510 19.73 2.66 -16.76
C GLY A 510 19.18 3.58 -15.68
N GLY A 511 18.54 3.01 -14.64
CA GLY A 511 18.03 3.74 -13.49
C GLY A 511 19.13 4.43 -12.68
N VAL A 512 20.26 3.75 -12.46
CA VAL A 512 21.44 4.35 -11.80
C VAL A 512 21.99 5.51 -12.65
N ALA A 513 22.12 5.32 -13.96
CA ALA A 513 22.63 6.34 -14.86
C ALA A 513 21.70 7.58 -14.96
N ALA A 514 20.38 7.36 -14.86
CA ALA A 514 19.36 8.42 -14.91
C ALA A 514 19.03 9.03 -13.54
N GLY A 515 19.59 8.51 -12.43
CA GLY A 515 19.30 8.99 -11.08
C GLY A 515 17.85 8.77 -10.68
N THR A 516 17.24 7.63 -11.04
CA THR A 516 15.83 7.29 -10.75
C THR A 516 15.72 6.21 -9.67
N PRO A 517 15.65 6.58 -8.38
CA PRO A 517 15.74 5.64 -7.23
C PRO A 517 14.71 4.52 -7.27
N TYR A 518 13.45 4.81 -7.62
CA TYR A 518 12.38 3.80 -7.63
C TYR A 518 12.61 2.72 -8.71
N ILE A 519 13.20 3.06 -9.87
CA ILE A 519 13.58 2.07 -10.89
C ILE A 519 14.71 1.17 -10.37
N VAL A 520 15.70 1.79 -9.75
CA VAL A 520 16.85 1.07 -9.16
C VAL A 520 16.37 0.10 -8.09
N GLN A 521 15.51 0.55 -7.19
CA GLN A 521 14.95 -0.24 -6.09
C GLN A 521 14.10 -1.40 -6.62
N ASN A 522 13.14 -1.11 -7.51
CA ASN A 522 12.28 -2.15 -8.10
C ASN A 522 13.09 -3.20 -8.87
N ALA A 523 14.00 -2.78 -9.75
CA ALA A 523 14.79 -3.70 -10.54
C ALA A 523 15.71 -4.57 -9.68
N ALA A 524 16.30 -4.02 -8.63
CA ALA A 524 17.15 -4.75 -7.70
C ALA A 524 16.34 -5.74 -6.84
N GLY A 525 15.23 -5.31 -6.23
CA GLY A 525 14.37 -6.14 -5.40
C GLY A 525 13.72 -7.27 -6.20
N SER A 526 13.22 -6.98 -7.40
CA SER A 526 12.60 -7.99 -8.27
C SER A 526 13.64 -8.97 -8.87
N SER A 527 14.88 -8.51 -9.15
CA SER A 527 15.98 -9.44 -9.49
C SER A 527 16.32 -10.36 -8.32
N ALA A 528 16.36 -9.81 -7.09
CA ALA A 528 16.56 -10.62 -5.90
C ALA A 528 15.47 -11.69 -5.75
N LEU A 529 14.21 -11.31 -6.03
CA LEU A 529 13.08 -12.24 -6.00
C LEU A 529 13.28 -13.40 -6.99
N ASN A 530 13.67 -13.13 -8.24
CA ASN A 530 13.94 -14.20 -9.22
C ASN A 530 14.96 -15.22 -8.70
N TRP A 531 16.06 -14.76 -8.09
CA TRP A 531 17.08 -15.64 -7.54
C TRP A 531 16.61 -16.37 -6.27
N ALA A 532 15.80 -15.72 -5.42
CA ALA A 532 15.20 -16.36 -4.26
C ALA A 532 14.17 -17.43 -4.65
N LEU A 533 13.35 -17.19 -5.68
CA LEU A 533 12.39 -18.18 -6.20
C LEU A 533 13.06 -19.44 -6.69
N VAL A 534 14.23 -19.36 -7.31
CA VAL A 534 15.00 -20.53 -7.75
C VAL A 534 15.93 -21.09 -6.66
N GLY A 535 16.05 -20.43 -5.50
CA GLY A 535 16.79 -20.88 -4.34
C GLY A 535 18.30 -20.62 -4.39
N ASP A 536 18.77 -19.65 -5.20
CA ASP A 536 20.16 -19.18 -5.21
C ASP A 536 20.31 -18.02 -4.20
N VAL A 537 20.50 -18.37 -2.93
CA VAL A 537 20.59 -17.41 -1.82
C VAL A 537 21.76 -16.42 -2.00
N PRO A 538 22.98 -16.81 -2.42
CA PRO A 538 24.06 -15.87 -2.61
C PRO A 538 23.77 -14.80 -3.69
N ARG A 539 23.11 -15.19 -4.80
CA ARG A 539 22.72 -14.23 -5.83
C ARG A 539 21.59 -13.32 -5.38
N ALA A 540 20.57 -13.87 -4.71
CA ALA A 540 19.48 -13.07 -4.14
C ALA A 540 20.02 -12.02 -3.18
N ARG A 541 20.88 -12.40 -2.21
CA ARG A 541 21.51 -11.48 -1.25
C ARG A 541 22.34 -10.38 -1.90
N ARG A 542 23.06 -10.67 -2.99
CA ARG A 542 23.79 -9.64 -3.73
C ARG A 542 22.88 -8.58 -4.32
N TRP A 543 21.72 -8.97 -4.83
CA TRP A 543 20.74 -8.04 -5.37
C TRP A 543 20.00 -7.27 -4.26
N LEU A 544 19.68 -7.91 -3.13
CA LEU A 544 19.14 -7.22 -1.93
C LEU A 544 20.11 -6.17 -1.39
N ALA A 545 21.41 -6.46 -1.39
CA ALA A 545 22.42 -5.49 -1.00
C ALA A 545 22.43 -4.26 -1.95
N ARG A 546 22.21 -4.45 -3.26
CA ARG A 546 22.07 -3.34 -4.21
C ARG A 546 20.78 -2.55 -3.98
N GLU A 547 19.67 -3.23 -3.68
CA GLU A 547 18.40 -2.57 -3.32
C GLU A 547 18.58 -1.68 -2.09
N ALA A 548 19.25 -2.19 -1.04
CA ALA A 548 19.50 -1.47 0.20
C ALA A 548 20.39 -0.21 0.04
N THR A 549 21.16 -0.11 -1.06
CA THR A 549 21.96 1.09 -1.37
C THR A 549 21.21 2.13 -2.18
N ALA A 550 20.00 1.81 -2.67
CA ALA A 550 19.16 2.76 -3.40
C ALA A 550 18.55 3.80 -2.43
N GLU A 551 18.40 5.03 -2.89
CA GLU A 551 17.65 6.03 -2.13
C GLU A 551 16.21 5.55 -1.92
N PRO A 552 15.64 5.72 -0.72
CA PRO A 552 14.26 5.30 -0.45
C PRO A 552 13.27 6.04 -1.36
N SER A 553 12.35 5.29 -1.94
CA SER A 553 11.19 5.86 -2.63
C SER A 553 10.06 6.04 -1.64
N ASP A 554 9.46 7.22 -1.61
CA ASP A 554 8.38 7.58 -0.69
C ASP A 554 6.98 7.42 -1.33
N GLY A 555 5.96 7.41 -0.48
CA GLY A 555 4.55 7.33 -0.88
C GLY A 555 4.08 5.93 -1.28
N LEU A 556 2.88 5.85 -1.83
CA LEU A 556 2.23 4.59 -2.26
C LEU A 556 3.10 3.79 -3.24
N PHE A 557 3.77 4.48 -4.14
CA PHE A 557 4.66 3.88 -5.11
C PHE A 557 5.89 3.23 -4.45
N GLY A 558 6.43 3.88 -3.41
CA GLY A 558 7.57 3.36 -2.64
C GLY A 558 7.26 2.01 -1.99
N GLU A 559 6.03 1.79 -1.54
CA GLU A 559 5.64 0.49 -0.96
C GLU A 559 5.49 -0.60 -2.04
N LEU A 560 4.90 -0.28 -3.19
CA LEU A 560 4.73 -1.24 -4.29
C LEU A 560 6.06 -1.76 -4.85
N VAL A 561 7.06 -0.90 -5.00
CA VAL A 561 8.37 -1.31 -5.54
C VAL A 561 9.18 -2.17 -4.57
N LYS A 562 8.88 -2.14 -3.28
CA LYS A 562 9.56 -2.93 -2.23
C LYS A 562 9.05 -4.36 -2.08
N VAL A 563 7.87 -4.69 -2.64
CA VAL A 563 7.26 -6.02 -2.45
C VAL A 563 8.19 -7.12 -2.93
N GLY A 564 8.79 -6.98 -4.12
CA GLY A 564 9.74 -7.96 -4.66
C GLY A 564 10.93 -8.24 -3.74
N GLY A 565 11.56 -7.19 -3.23
CA GLY A 565 12.68 -7.28 -2.29
C GLY A 565 12.29 -7.88 -0.94
N ARG A 566 11.13 -7.52 -0.41
CA ARG A 566 10.60 -8.10 0.84
C ARG A 566 10.32 -9.60 0.72
N VAL A 567 9.69 -10.04 -0.38
CA VAL A 567 9.46 -11.47 -0.65
C VAL A 567 10.79 -12.21 -0.81
N ALA A 568 11.74 -11.62 -1.54
CA ALA A 568 13.09 -12.19 -1.69
C ALA A 568 13.79 -12.34 -0.34
N THR A 569 13.69 -11.35 0.53
CA THR A 569 14.25 -11.35 1.88
C THR A 569 13.63 -12.47 2.72
N ALA A 570 12.29 -12.57 2.76
CA ALA A 570 11.59 -13.65 3.45
C ALA A 570 12.06 -15.03 2.96
N LEU A 571 12.06 -15.26 1.64
CA LEU A 571 12.49 -16.53 1.05
C LEU A 571 13.96 -16.86 1.34
N THR A 572 14.87 -15.87 1.34
CA THR A 572 16.28 -16.11 1.66
C THR A 572 16.51 -16.44 3.13
N HIS A 573 15.71 -15.90 4.05
CA HIS A 573 15.72 -16.28 5.45
C HIS A 573 15.15 -17.69 5.65
N LEU A 574 14.05 -18.04 4.98
CA LEU A 574 13.51 -19.40 5.00
C LEU A 574 14.53 -20.41 4.47
N ASP A 575 15.21 -20.12 3.35
CA ASP A 575 16.22 -21.00 2.76
C ASP A 575 17.45 -21.18 3.67
N ALA A 576 17.75 -20.18 4.50
CA ALA A 576 18.79 -20.26 5.54
C ALA A 576 18.32 -20.92 6.85
N LEU A 577 17.02 -21.20 6.99
CA LEU A 577 16.34 -21.65 8.24
C LEU A 577 16.37 -20.61 9.38
N ASP A 578 16.39 -19.35 9.03
CA ASP A 578 16.23 -18.21 9.94
C ASP A 578 14.74 -17.83 9.98
N VAL A 579 13.97 -18.67 10.73
CA VAL A 579 12.50 -18.61 10.71
C VAL A 579 11.98 -17.29 11.32
N ASP A 580 12.59 -16.85 12.43
CA ASP A 580 12.17 -15.62 13.13
C ASP A 580 12.32 -14.38 12.24
N ALA A 581 13.44 -14.28 11.52
CA ALA A 581 13.65 -13.17 10.57
C ALA A 581 12.73 -13.26 9.35
N ALA A 582 12.40 -14.48 8.91
CA ALA A 582 11.43 -14.68 7.83
C ALA A 582 10.02 -14.27 8.28
N GLU A 583 9.60 -14.65 9.49
CA GLU A 583 8.30 -14.28 10.08
C GLU A 583 8.13 -12.78 10.16
N ALA A 584 9.12 -12.06 10.70
CA ALA A 584 9.08 -10.59 10.76
C ALA A 584 8.90 -9.94 9.38
N MET A 585 9.48 -10.52 8.33
CA MET A 585 9.32 -10.01 6.96
C MET A 585 7.96 -10.37 6.36
N ILE A 586 7.43 -11.54 6.68
CA ILE A 586 6.10 -12.00 6.28
C ILE A 586 5.01 -11.15 6.93
N ASP A 587 5.16 -10.80 8.20
CA ASP A 587 4.27 -9.88 8.91
C ASP A 587 4.27 -8.48 8.28
N LEU A 588 5.43 -8.01 7.84
CA LEU A 588 5.56 -6.75 7.13
C LEU A 588 4.90 -6.77 5.73
N LEU A 589 4.91 -7.92 5.05
CA LEU A 589 4.21 -8.10 3.78
C LEU A 589 2.69 -8.13 3.96
N GLY A 590 2.20 -8.75 5.02
CA GLY A 590 0.78 -8.95 5.28
C GLY A 590 0.08 -9.79 4.21
N ALA A 591 -1.25 -9.71 4.18
CA ALA A 591 -2.04 -10.36 3.14
C ALA A 591 -1.97 -9.53 1.84
N PRO A 592 -1.78 -10.18 0.67
CA PRO A 592 -1.72 -9.46 -0.59
C PRO A 592 -3.09 -8.84 -0.92
N SER A 593 -3.08 -7.59 -1.37
CA SER A 593 -4.29 -6.91 -1.83
C SER A 593 -4.72 -7.43 -3.21
N ASP A 594 -5.99 -7.22 -3.57
CA ASP A 594 -6.52 -7.58 -4.90
C ASP A 594 -5.79 -6.88 -6.05
N ARG A 595 -5.06 -5.79 -5.76
CA ARG A 595 -4.28 -5.00 -6.72
C ARG A 595 -2.83 -5.43 -6.83
N GLU A 596 -2.33 -6.24 -5.88
CA GLU A 596 -0.93 -6.67 -5.86
C GLU A 596 -0.62 -7.64 -7.01
N GLU A 597 0.26 -7.24 -7.92
CA GLU A 597 0.63 -8.09 -9.06
C GLU A 597 1.49 -9.30 -8.64
N LEU A 598 2.30 -9.13 -7.59
CA LEU A 598 3.17 -10.18 -7.06
C LEU A 598 2.48 -11.03 -5.98
N TRP A 599 1.13 -10.91 -5.85
CA TRP A 599 0.32 -11.60 -4.85
C TRP A 599 0.66 -13.08 -4.69
N GLY A 600 0.89 -13.78 -5.79
CA GLY A 600 1.18 -15.21 -5.78
C GLY A 600 2.56 -15.53 -5.21
N PHE A 601 3.55 -14.63 -5.33
CA PHE A 601 4.86 -14.80 -4.70
C PHE A 601 4.81 -14.45 -3.21
N VAL A 602 3.99 -13.49 -2.82
CA VAL A 602 3.67 -13.21 -1.40
C VAL A 602 3.00 -14.45 -0.79
N ALA A 603 1.98 -14.98 -1.45
CA ALA A 603 1.28 -16.20 -1.01
C ALA A 603 2.24 -17.40 -0.90
N TYR A 604 3.18 -17.53 -1.83
CA TYR A 604 4.20 -18.57 -1.79
C TYR A 604 5.10 -18.46 -0.55
N ALA A 605 5.55 -17.25 -0.21
CA ALA A 605 6.39 -17.03 0.97
C ALA A 605 5.65 -17.41 2.27
N HIS A 606 4.38 -16.99 2.42
CA HIS A 606 3.53 -17.36 3.56
C HIS A 606 3.34 -18.88 3.66
N ALA A 607 3.02 -19.55 2.55
CA ALA A 607 2.80 -20.99 2.52
C ALA A 607 4.09 -21.79 2.82
N GLN A 608 5.25 -21.30 2.37
CA GLN A 608 6.54 -21.93 2.68
C GLN A 608 6.95 -21.73 4.15
N HIS A 609 6.60 -20.60 4.75
CA HIS A 609 6.78 -20.37 6.19
C HIS A 609 5.91 -21.34 7.00
N ALA A 610 4.62 -21.44 6.67
CA ALA A 610 3.70 -22.36 7.35
C ALA A 610 4.14 -23.84 7.24
N LEU A 611 4.79 -24.21 6.12
CA LEU A 611 5.36 -25.54 5.96
C LEU A 611 6.53 -25.79 6.94
N LEU A 612 7.36 -24.80 7.22
CA LEU A 612 8.51 -24.92 8.13
C LEU A 612 8.13 -24.83 9.61
N THR A 613 7.10 -24.07 9.96
CA THR A 613 6.64 -23.84 11.34
C THR A 613 5.65 -24.90 11.85
N VAL A 614 5.43 -25.98 11.09
CA VAL A 614 4.47 -27.04 11.41
C VAL A 614 3.00 -26.56 11.48
N GLU A 615 2.72 -25.42 10.84
CA GLU A 615 1.39 -24.82 10.74
C GLU A 615 0.70 -25.16 9.41
N ALA A 616 1.01 -26.32 8.85
CA ALA A 616 0.58 -26.74 7.52
C ALA A 616 -0.94 -26.65 7.29
N TYR A 617 -1.78 -26.90 8.32
CA TYR A 617 -3.23 -26.77 8.21
C TYR A 617 -3.68 -25.33 8.05
N ALA A 618 -3.18 -24.42 8.89
CA ALA A 618 -3.48 -23.00 8.82
C ALA A 618 -2.98 -22.41 7.48
N GLY A 619 -1.75 -22.79 7.10
CA GLY A 619 -1.15 -22.39 5.82
C GLY A 619 -1.96 -22.84 4.60
N LEU A 620 -2.47 -24.05 4.61
CA LEU A 620 -3.32 -24.58 3.52
C LEU A 620 -4.65 -23.83 3.43
N THR A 621 -5.30 -23.58 4.57
CA THR A 621 -6.57 -22.84 4.63
C THR A 621 -6.39 -21.42 4.13
N TRP A 622 -5.33 -20.74 4.58
CA TRP A 622 -5.00 -19.40 4.15
C TRP A 622 -4.65 -19.34 2.65
N LEU A 623 -3.87 -20.31 2.16
CA LEU A 623 -3.53 -20.44 0.74
C LEU A 623 -4.76 -20.55 -0.14
N HIS A 624 -5.71 -21.44 0.21
CA HIS A 624 -6.94 -21.62 -0.55
C HIS A 624 -7.80 -20.35 -0.57
N HIS A 625 -7.90 -19.66 0.57
CA HIS A 625 -8.63 -18.39 0.65
C HIS A 625 -7.99 -17.31 -0.25
N THR A 626 -6.67 -17.17 -0.19
CA THR A 626 -5.93 -16.20 -0.99
C THR A 626 -6.02 -16.49 -2.49
N VAL A 627 -5.89 -17.76 -2.90
CA VAL A 627 -6.06 -18.16 -4.31
C VAL A 627 -7.48 -17.89 -4.80
N ALA A 628 -8.50 -18.17 -3.99
CA ALA A 628 -9.89 -17.89 -4.35
C ALA A 628 -10.14 -16.39 -4.58
N GLY A 629 -9.58 -15.52 -3.76
CA GLY A 629 -9.64 -14.06 -3.93
C GLY A 629 -8.98 -13.56 -5.22
N HIS A 630 -7.96 -14.28 -5.74
CA HIS A 630 -7.20 -13.90 -6.92
C HIS A 630 -7.43 -14.84 -8.13
N ALA A 631 -8.57 -15.53 -8.19
CA ALA A 631 -8.85 -16.55 -9.19
C ALA A 631 -8.68 -16.08 -10.64
N HIS A 632 -9.03 -14.82 -10.94
CA HIS A 632 -8.89 -14.21 -12.26
C HIS A 632 -7.43 -14.03 -12.71
N ARG A 633 -6.46 -14.04 -11.79
CA ARG A 633 -5.01 -13.95 -12.04
C ARG A 633 -4.28 -15.27 -11.83
N HIS A 634 -4.99 -16.32 -11.45
CA HIS A 634 -4.44 -17.65 -11.23
C HIS A 634 -4.61 -18.56 -12.46
N GLY A 635 -4.49 -17.97 -13.65
CA GLY A 635 -4.69 -18.64 -14.93
C GLY A 635 -3.55 -19.60 -15.33
N ASP A 636 -3.79 -20.33 -16.40
CA ASP A 636 -2.78 -21.22 -17.01
C ASP A 636 -1.57 -20.40 -17.48
N GLY A 637 -0.36 -20.90 -17.19
CA GLY A 637 0.90 -20.21 -17.52
C GLY A 637 1.37 -19.17 -16.49
N ALA A 638 0.63 -18.94 -15.38
CA ALA A 638 1.12 -18.14 -14.27
C ALA A 638 2.22 -18.89 -13.50
N PHE A 639 3.39 -18.29 -13.33
CA PHE A 639 4.48 -18.92 -12.57
C PHE A 639 4.08 -19.15 -11.10
N SER A 640 3.34 -18.23 -10.52
CA SER A 640 2.80 -18.38 -9.16
C SER A 640 1.95 -19.63 -9.02
N ARG A 641 1.11 -19.98 -10.00
CA ARG A 641 0.32 -21.21 -9.98
C ARG A 641 1.20 -22.45 -9.78
N THR A 642 2.27 -22.56 -10.57
CA THR A 642 3.22 -23.69 -10.45
C THR A 642 3.82 -23.79 -9.06
N LEU A 643 4.23 -22.64 -8.46
CA LEU A 643 4.80 -22.57 -7.12
C LEU A 643 3.78 -22.92 -6.04
N LEU A 644 2.57 -22.38 -6.14
CA LEU A 644 1.51 -22.59 -5.15
C LEU A 644 0.98 -24.01 -5.18
N THR A 645 0.80 -24.60 -6.38
CA THR A 645 0.43 -26.01 -6.52
C THR A 645 1.49 -26.95 -5.93
N ALA A 646 2.78 -26.71 -6.21
CA ALA A 646 3.87 -27.48 -5.62
C ALA A 646 3.84 -27.42 -4.07
N THR A 647 3.58 -26.22 -3.52
CA THR A 647 3.50 -26.02 -2.07
C THR A 647 2.24 -26.65 -1.48
N GLU A 648 1.09 -26.60 -2.16
CA GLU A 648 -0.13 -27.27 -1.74
C GLU A 648 0.06 -28.79 -1.61
N ILE A 649 0.75 -29.41 -2.56
CA ILE A 649 1.12 -30.82 -2.50
C ILE A 649 1.96 -31.08 -1.23
N ASP A 650 2.97 -30.26 -0.97
CA ASP A 650 3.86 -30.41 0.17
C ASP A 650 3.14 -30.16 1.52
N LEU A 651 2.23 -29.19 1.60
CA LEU A 651 1.40 -28.97 2.79
C LEU A 651 0.50 -30.18 3.08
N HIS A 652 -0.09 -30.80 2.05
CA HIS A 652 -0.86 -32.02 2.24
C HIS A 652 0.03 -33.18 2.71
N LEU A 653 1.26 -33.30 2.20
CA LEU A 653 2.22 -34.32 2.65
C LEU A 653 2.64 -34.09 4.10
N ALA A 654 2.89 -32.86 4.51
CA ALA A 654 3.22 -32.51 5.89
C ALA A 654 2.10 -32.89 6.87
N LEU A 655 0.84 -32.80 6.42
CA LEU A 655 -0.35 -33.24 7.17
C LEU A 655 -0.60 -34.76 7.11
N GLY A 656 0.23 -35.53 6.41
CA GLY A 656 0.03 -36.98 6.21
C GLY A 656 -1.08 -37.32 5.19
N ASN A 657 -1.60 -36.37 4.44
CA ASN A 657 -2.73 -36.50 3.53
C ASN A 657 -2.28 -36.93 2.11
N GLY A 658 -1.66 -38.12 1.97
CA GLY A 658 -1.08 -38.59 0.70
C GLY A 658 -2.05 -38.71 -0.46
N ASN A 659 -3.32 -38.96 -0.22
CA ASN A 659 -4.34 -39.04 -1.28
C ASN A 659 -4.71 -37.65 -1.82
N LEU A 660 -4.82 -36.64 -0.95
CA LEU A 660 -5.08 -35.26 -1.33
C LEU A 660 -3.87 -34.70 -2.10
N ALA A 661 -2.66 -34.91 -1.58
CA ALA A 661 -1.43 -34.56 -2.28
C ALA A 661 -1.38 -35.16 -3.70
N ARG A 662 -1.76 -36.44 -3.86
CA ARG A 662 -1.84 -37.10 -5.16
C ARG A 662 -2.90 -36.50 -6.06
N ALA A 663 -4.08 -36.20 -5.51
CA ALA A 663 -5.17 -35.59 -6.28
C ALA A 663 -4.76 -34.21 -6.84
N VAL A 664 -4.10 -33.37 -6.06
CA VAL A 664 -3.56 -32.09 -6.53
C VAL A 664 -2.49 -32.31 -7.61
N ALA A 665 -1.53 -33.23 -7.40
CA ALA A 665 -0.48 -33.53 -8.38
C ALA A 665 -1.02 -34.08 -9.71
N ASP A 666 -2.20 -34.70 -9.72
CA ASP A 666 -2.80 -35.25 -10.94
C ASP A 666 -3.58 -34.19 -11.77
N LEU A 667 -3.85 -33.01 -11.21
CA LEU A 667 -4.54 -31.92 -11.91
C LEU A 667 -3.63 -31.10 -12.84
N GLU A 668 -2.32 -31.12 -12.63
CA GLU A 668 -1.37 -30.25 -13.35
C GLU A 668 -0.49 -31.01 -14.36
N PRO A 669 0.01 -30.32 -15.42
CA PRO A 669 0.95 -30.91 -16.38
C PRO A 669 2.26 -31.33 -15.70
N ARG A 670 2.65 -32.60 -15.84
CA ARG A 670 3.75 -33.25 -15.09
C ARG A 670 5.15 -33.02 -15.70
N HIS A 671 5.38 -31.87 -16.35
CA HIS A 671 6.63 -31.62 -17.07
C HIS A 671 7.49 -30.51 -16.48
N HIS A 672 6.91 -29.64 -15.62
CA HIS A 672 7.65 -28.54 -15.03
C HIS A 672 8.54 -29.05 -13.87
N PRO A 673 9.85 -28.72 -13.82
CA PRO A 673 10.78 -29.22 -12.81
C PRO A 673 10.29 -29.01 -11.37
N ILE A 674 9.69 -27.85 -11.07
CA ILE A 674 9.13 -27.52 -9.73
C ILE A 674 8.00 -28.49 -9.33
N LEU A 675 7.17 -28.97 -10.26
CA LEU A 675 6.06 -29.89 -9.96
C LEU A 675 6.51 -31.36 -9.91
N VAL A 676 7.56 -31.72 -10.64
CA VAL A 676 8.09 -33.09 -10.63
C VAL A 676 8.62 -33.49 -9.26
N VAL A 677 9.22 -32.55 -8.52
CA VAL A 677 9.80 -32.82 -7.17
C VAL A 677 8.73 -33.23 -6.16
N PRO A 678 7.67 -32.44 -5.85
CA PRO A 678 6.64 -32.86 -4.90
C PRO A 678 5.85 -34.07 -5.43
N ASP A 679 5.63 -34.23 -6.73
CA ASP A 679 4.99 -35.43 -7.29
C ASP A 679 5.83 -36.70 -7.08
N ALA A 680 7.15 -36.62 -7.17
CA ALA A 680 8.05 -37.72 -6.82
C ALA A 680 8.07 -37.98 -5.30
N ARG A 681 7.98 -36.93 -4.49
CA ARG A 681 7.91 -37.01 -3.02
C ARG A 681 6.66 -37.75 -2.55
N VAL A 682 5.50 -37.50 -3.22
CA VAL A 682 4.25 -38.27 -2.96
C VAL A 682 4.48 -39.77 -3.16
N ASP A 683 5.25 -40.17 -4.20
CA ASP A 683 5.51 -41.60 -4.41
C ASP A 683 6.52 -42.16 -3.41
N LEU A 684 7.58 -41.43 -3.08
CA LEU A 684 8.56 -41.86 -2.08
C LEU A 684 7.91 -42.09 -0.70
N LEU A 685 7.22 -41.06 -0.20
CA LEU A 685 6.57 -41.15 1.12
C LEU A 685 5.41 -42.13 1.13
N GLY A 686 4.78 -42.40 -0.01
CA GLY A 686 3.76 -43.43 -0.21
C GLY A 686 4.33 -44.85 -0.44
N GLY A 687 5.63 -45.08 -0.16
CA GLY A 687 6.26 -46.42 -0.26
C GLY A 687 6.54 -46.90 -1.68
N ASN A 688 6.65 -45.99 -2.69
CA ASN A 688 6.93 -46.34 -4.08
C ASN A 688 8.24 -45.69 -4.60
N PRO A 689 9.41 -45.98 -4.01
CA PRO A 689 10.68 -45.34 -4.37
C PRO A 689 11.06 -45.54 -5.87
N GLY A 690 10.75 -46.68 -6.45
CA GLY A 690 10.99 -46.93 -7.87
C GLY A 690 10.20 -46.02 -8.82
N ARG A 691 8.99 -45.60 -8.42
CA ARG A 691 8.21 -44.59 -9.18
C ARG A 691 8.81 -43.19 -9.01
N ALA A 692 9.25 -42.85 -7.82
CA ALA A 692 9.90 -41.56 -7.55
C ALA A 692 11.15 -41.39 -8.46
N VAL A 693 12.06 -42.37 -8.48
CA VAL A 693 13.25 -42.33 -9.36
C VAL A 693 12.88 -42.20 -10.83
N LYS A 694 11.87 -42.93 -11.30
CA LYS A 694 11.42 -42.84 -12.71
C LYS A 694 10.87 -41.48 -13.07
N LYS A 695 10.24 -40.77 -12.16
CA LYS A 695 9.75 -39.40 -12.37
C LYS A 695 10.91 -38.42 -12.42
N LEU A 696 11.82 -38.50 -11.46
CA LEU A 696 12.98 -37.62 -11.40
C LEU A 696 13.87 -37.76 -12.63
N ALA A 697 14.01 -38.95 -13.19
CA ALA A 697 14.80 -39.20 -14.41
C ALA A 697 14.23 -38.59 -15.69
N ARG A 698 13.04 -37.98 -15.66
CA ARG A 698 12.42 -37.32 -16.83
C ARG A 698 12.95 -35.88 -17.07
N VAL A 699 13.64 -35.31 -16.09
CA VAL A 699 14.14 -33.94 -16.14
C VAL A 699 15.67 -33.94 -16.30
N SER A 700 16.18 -33.08 -17.19
CA SER A 700 17.61 -32.75 -17.26
C SER A 700 17.90 -31.69 -16.17
N TRP A 701 18.19 -32.13 -14.95
CA TRP A 701 18.31 -31.27 -13.78
C TRP A 701 19.39 -30.20 -13.90
N PRO A 702 20.60 -30.42 -14.44
CA PRO A 702 21.62 -29.39 -14.56
C PRO A 702 21.17 -28.18 -15.38
N ASP A 703 20.32 -28.40 -16.37
CA ASP A 703 19.90 -27.42 -17.38
C ASP A 703 18.47 -26.88 -17.12
N CYS A 704 17.81 -27.32 -16.05
CA CYS A 704 16.41 -27.03 -15.83
C CYS A 704 16.11 -25.57 -15.44
N GLY A 705 17.12 -24.76 -15.09
CA GLY A 705 16.96 -23.38 -14.66
C GLY A 705 16.45 -23.20 -13.20
N PHE A 706 16.20 -24.30 -12.46
CA PHE A 706 15.66 -24.29 -11.09
C PHE A 706 16.60 -25.05 -10.12
N PRO A 707 17.70 -24.42 -9.67
CA PRO A 707 18.74 -25.06 -8.84
C PRO A 707 18.19 -25.68 -7.55
N ARG A 708 17.21 -25.06 -6.87
CA ARG A 708 16.58 -25.64 -5.67
C ARG A 708 15.84 -26.93 -6.01
N ALA A 709 15.05 -26.94 -7.09
CA ALA A 709 14.36 -28.16 -7.51
C ALA A 709 15.35 -29.27 -7.87
N HIS A 710 16.49 -28.94 -8.47
CA HIS A 710 17.60 -29.88 -8.70
C HIS A 710 18.16 -30.43 -7.37
N LEU A 711 18.41 -29.56 -6.40
CA LEU A 711 18.88 -29.96 -5.07
C LEU A 711 17.89 -30.92 -4.39
N GLU A 712 16.61 -30.56 -4.36
CA GLU A 712 15.56 -31.43 -3.78
C GLU A 712 15.40 -32.75 -4.56
N ALA A 713 15.56 -32.75 -5.88
CA ALA A 713 15.55 -33.97 -6.68
C ALA A 713 16.72 -34.93 -6.32
N LEU A 714 17.94 -34.40 -6.13
CA LEU A 714 19.08 -35.18 -5.67
C LEU A 714 18.83 -35.78 -4.27
N LEU A 715 18.24 -35.00 -3.36
CA LEU A 715 17.90 -35.45 -2.01
C LEU A 715 16.84 -36.56 -2.03
N LEU A 716 15.79 -36.41 -2.84
CA LEU A 716 14.75 -37.43 -3.00
C LEU A 716 15.30 -38.69 -3.67
N GLU A 717 16.17 -38.53 -4.66
CA GLU A 717 16.81 -39.67 -5.31
C GLU A 717 17.72 -40.44 -4.34
N ALA A 718 18.48 -39.71 -3.50
CA ALA A 718 19.31 -40.35 -2.48
C ALA A 718 18.46 -41.20 -1.49
N ALA A 719 17.35 -40.65 -1.00
CA ALA A 719 16.42 -41.36 -0.11
C ALA A 719 15.77 -42.55 -0.81
N ALA A 720 15.33 -42.38 -2.07
CA ALA A 720 14.72 -43.46 -2.84
C ALA A 720 15.71 -44.60 -3.16
N GLN A 721 16.97 -44.28 -3.40
CA GLN A 721 18.01 -45.30 -3.64
C GLN A 721 18.33 -46.08 -2.37
N LEU A 722 18.25 -45.50 -1.18
CA LEU A 722 18.32 -46.24 0.10
C LEU A 722 17.19 -47.26 0.19
N ASP A 723 15.95 -46.87 -0.03
CA ASP A 723 14.78 -47.72 0.05
C ASP A 723 14.82 -48.86 -1.01
N LEU A 724 15.49 -48.63 -2.14
CA LEU A 724 15.73 -49.63 -3.19
C LEU A 724 16.94 -50.56 -2.89
N GLY A 725 17.65 -50.37 -1.79
CA GLY A 725 18.81 -51.15 -1.42
C GLY A 725 20.07 -50.81 -2.20
N ASN A 726 20.21 -49.60 -2.74
CA ASN A 726 21.37 -49.15 -3.54
C ASN A 726 22.18 -48.08 -2.78
N PRO A 727 22.85 -48.41 -1.63
CA PRO A 727 23.51 -47.43 -0.77
C PRO A 727 24.65 -46.66 -1.46
N GLY A 728 25.35 -47.26 -2.43
CA GLY A 728 26.39 -46.55 -3.17
C GLY A 728 25.85 -45.45 -4.06
N ALA A 729 24.74 -45.67 -4.77
CA ALA A 729 24.07 -44.65 -5.55
C ALA A 729 23.48 -43.55 -4.65
N ALA A 730 22.91 -43.92 -3.51
CA ALA A 730 22.40 -43.01 -2.51
C ALA A 730 23.51 -42.07 -1.99
N ALA A 731 24.67 -42.58 -1.67
CA ALA A 731 25.81 -41.79 -1.18
C ALA A 731 26.28 -40.77 -2.22
N VAL A 732 26.39 -41.17 -3.51
CA VAL A 732 26.75 -40.25 -4.60
C VAL A 732 25.74 -39.11 -4.78
N CYS A 733 24.44 -39.43 -4.73
CA CYS A 733 23.39 -38.40 -4.81
C CYS A 733 23.43 -37.44 -3.61
N TRP A 734 23.68 -37.97 -2.40
CA TRP A 734 23.82 -37.19 -1.18
C TRP A 734 25.02 -36.26 -1.20
N GLU A 735 26.21 -36.74 -1.62
CA GLU A 735 27.41 -35.93 -1.78
C GLU A 735 27.17 -34.74 -2.75
N ARG A 736 26.57 -35.04 -3.90
CA ARG A 736 26.21 -34.01 -4.88
C ARG A 736 25.20 -33.00 -4.33
N ALA A 737 24.20 -33.48 -3.58
CA ALA A 737 23.22 -32.63 -2.92
C ALA A 737 23.89 -31.72 -1.89
N CYS A 738 24.77 -32.23 -1.03
CA CYS A 738 25.52 -31.44 -0.05
C CYS A 738 26.39 -30.36 -0.73
N ALA A 739 27.12 -30.69 -1.78
CA ALA A 739 27.93 -29.73 -2.55
C ALA A 739 27.06 -28.63 -3.18
N LEU A 740 25.94 -29.00 -3.80
CA LEU A 740 25.00 -28.04 -4.40
C LEU A 740 24.32 -27.19 -3.35
N GLY A 741 23.88 -27.76 -2.24
CA GLY A 741 23.25 -27.05 -1.12
C GLY A 741 24.19 -26.02 -0.49
N GLN A 742 25.47 -26.34 -0.35
CA GLN A 742 26.51 -25.41 0.11
C GLN A 742 26.70 -24.25 -0.88
N THR A 743 26.74 -24.55 -2.18
CA THR A 743 26.90 -23.55 -3.26
C THR A 743 25.71 -22.59 -3.29
N LEU A 744 24.50 -23.11 -3.12
CA LEU A 744 23.26 -22.32 -3.13
C LEU A 744 22.99 -21.61 -1.79
N GLY A 745 23.68 -21.97 -0.73
CA GLY A 745 23.37 -21.48 0.62
C GLY A 745 21.98 -21.93 1.09
N ASN A 746 21.41 -22.99 0.52
CA ASN A 746 20.06 -23.45 0.76
C ASN A 746 20.06 -24.63 1.71
N ARG A 747 19.67 -24.38 2.96
CA ARG A 747 19.53 -25.40 4.02
C ARG A 747 18.13 -25.98 4.08
N ARG A 748 17.13 -25.20 3.69
CA ARG A 748 15.71 -25.61 3.74
C ARG A 748 15.45 -26.88 2.93
N ALA A 749 16.09 -27.05 1.77
CA ALA A 749 15.91 -28.25 0.97
C ALA A 749 16.18 -29.55 1.74
N PHE A 750 17.13 -29.54 2.69
CA PHE A 750 17.44 -30.72 3.50
C PHE A 750 16.35 -31.10 4.51
N THR A 751 15.44 -30.16 4.85
CA THR A 751 14.27 -30.45 5.71
C THR A 751 13.23 -31.30 4.99
N THR A 752 13.30 -31.37 3.67
CA THR A 752 12.36 -32.17 2.84
C THR A 752 12.67 -33.66 2.82
N VAL A 753 13.80 -34.07 3.37
CA VAL A 753 14.18 -35.50 3.52
C VAL A 753 13.72 -36.02 4.86
N PRO A 754 13.01 -37.17 4.94
CA PRO A 754 12.63 -37.79 6.19
C PRO A 754 13.84 -38.05 7.10
N ASP A 755 13.64 -37.89 8.43
CA ASP A 755 14.73 -37.99 9.40
C ASP A 755 15.49 -39.33 9.37
N ARG A 756 14.76 -40.42 9.10
CA ARG A 756 15.37 -41.77 8.99
C ARG A 756 16.37 -41.85 7.84
N HIS A 757 16.01 -41.35 6.66
CA HIS A 757 16.86 -41.40 5.49
C HIS A 757 18.06 -40.44 5.64
N ARG A 758 17.83 -39.25 6.18
CA ARG A 758 18.89 -38.26 6.38
C ARG A 758 19.98 -38.79 7.30
N ARG A 759 19.60 -39.37 8.50
CA ARG A 759 20.57 -39.93 9.42
C ARG A 759 21.37 -41.08 8.79
N GLU A 760 20.73 -41.97 8.05
CA GLU A 760 21.38 -43.05 7.36
C GLU A 760 22.33 -42.58 6.25
N LEU A 761 21.92 -41.50 5.50
CA LEU A 761 22.76 -40.90 4.48
C LEU A 761 24.00 -40.23 5.07
N GLU A 762 23.83 -39.47 6.16
CA GLU A 762 24.95 -38.85 6.90
C GLU A 762 25.92 -39.90 7.46
N GLU A 763 25.40 -40.97 8.08
CA GLU A 763 26.21 -42.04 8.67
C GLU A 763 26.97 -42.81 7.61
N ARG A 764 26.34 -43.17 6.50
CA ARG A 764 26.97 -43.97 5.43
C ARG A 764 27.94 -43.18 4.58
N SER A 765 27.65 -41.89 4.31
CA SER A 765 28.55 -41.06 3.48
C SER A 765 29.65 -40.38 4.29
N GLY A 766 29.48 -40.23 5.62
CA GLY A 766 30.37 -39.44 6.46
C GLY A 766 30.23 -37.93 6.22
N ILE A 767 29.20 -37.48 5.45
CA ILE A 767 28.98 -36.07 5.08
C ILE A 767 27.73 -35.58 5.78
N ALA A 768 27.92 -34.62 6.71
CA ALA A 768 26.82 -33.98 7.39
C ALA A 768 26.11 -32.93 6.54
N VAL A 769 24.87 -32.62 6.89
CA VAL A 769 24.12 -31.50 6.27
C VAL A 769 24.94 -30.20 6.37
N PRO A 770 25.09 -29.44 5.29
CA PRO A 770 25.79 -28.14 5.32
C PRO A 770 25.14 -27.17 6.32
N GLY A 771 25.96 -26.57 7.20
CA GLY A 771 25.49 -25.61 8.18
C GLY A 771 24.82 -26.23 9.43
N GLY A 772 24.92 -27.55 9.61
CA GLY A 772 24.48 -28.25 10.81
C GLY A 772 23.13 -28.95 10.70
N PRO A 773 22.67 -29.60 11.78
CA PRO A 773 21.48 -30.44 11.75
C PRO A 773 20.22 -29.64 11.42
N VAL A 774 19.25 -30.31 10.76
CA VAL A 774 17.93 -29.75 10.42
C VAL A 774 16.83 -30.73 10.85
N GLY A 775 15.61 -30.23 11.08
CA GLY A 775 14.43 -31.07 11.30
C GLY A 775 13.74 -31.44 9.98
N ALA A 776 13.04 -32.58 9.91
CA ALA A 776 12.23 -32.92 8.74
C ALA A 776 10.84 -32.26 8.83
N VAL A 777 10.35 -31.72 7.73
CA VAL A 777 8.98 -31.15 7.63
C VAL A 777 7.96 -32.23 7.27
N PHE A 778 8.38 -33.36 6.76
CA PHE A 778 7.50 -34.46 6.37
C PHE A 778 7.62 -35.66 7.32
N PRO A 779 6.54 -36.40 7.52
CA PRO A 779 6.61 -37.68 8.21
C PRO A 779 7.43 -38.72 7.41
N ASP A 780 7.93 -39.74 8.07
CA ASP A 780 8.72 -40.82 7.41
C ASP A 780 7.92 -41.59 6.34
N GLU A 781 6.60 -41.70 6.53
CA GLU A 781 5.68 -42.36 5.62
C GLU A 781 4.31 -41.67 5.64
N VAL A 782 3.66 -41.68 4.48
CA VAL A 782 2.33 -41.12 4.30
C VAL A 782 1.37 -42.19 3.80
N ALA A 783 0.29 -42.39 4.55
CA ALA A 783 -0.71 -43.39 4.18
C ALA A 783 -1.42 -43.02 2.88
N ARG A 784 -1.44 -43.96 1.92
CA ARG A 784 -2.16 -43.85 0.65
C ARG A 784 -3.12 -44.97 0.45
N VAL A 785 -4.34 -44.64 0.06
CA VAL A 785 -5.33 -45.66 -0.35
C VAL A 785 -5.20 -45.80 -1.88
N GLU A 786 -4.58 -46.89 -2.33
CA GLU A 786 -4.48 -47.19 -3.76
C GLU A 786 -5.62 -48.16 -4.15
N LEU A 787 -6.52 -47.66 -5.00
CA LEU A 787 -7.53 -48.44 -5.65
C LEU A 787 -7.04 -48.87 -7.06
N SER A 788 -7.21 -50.15 -7.39
CA SER A 788 -6.99 -50.62 -8.76
C SER A 788 -7.95 -49.90 -9.75
N PRO A 789 -7.63 -49.89 -11.04
CA PRO A 789 -8.54 -49.31 -12.04
C PRO A 789 -9.97 -49.87 -11.90
N ARG A 790 -10.09 -51.17 -11.67
CA ARG A 790 -11.39 -51.86 -11.52
C ARG A 790 -12.12 -51.48 -10.22
N GLU A 791 -11.39 -51.30 -9.13
CA GLU A 791 -11.96 -50.80 -7.85
C GLU A 791 -12.45 -49.35 -7.98
N ARG A 792 -11.78 -48.53 -8.74
CA ARG A 792 -12.23 -47.15 -9.03
C ARG A 792 -13.50 -47.09 -9.84
N GLU A 793 -13.62 -47.92 -10.86
CA GLU A 793 -14.85 -48.06 -11.66
C GLU A 793 -16.04 -48.50 -10.80
N VAL A 794 -15.81 -49.54 -9.94
CA VAL A 794 -16.85 -50.02 -8.99
C VAL A 794 -17.24 -48.92 -7.99
N LEU A 795 -16.27 -48.18 -7.45
CA LEU A 795 -16.50 -47.12 -6.48
C LEU A 795 -17.27 -45.93 -7.11
N ALA A 796 -16.96 -45.59 -8.36
CA ALA A 796 -17.65 -44.53 -9.10
C ALA A 796 -19.15 -44.86 -9.30
N LEU A 797 -19.43 -46.03 -9.81
CA LEU A 797 -20.83 -46.53 -9.99
C LEU A 797 -21.57 -46.69 -8.65
N LEU A 798 -20.80 -47.04 -7.56
CA LEU A 798 -21.37 -47.10 -6.21
C LEU A 798 -21.80 -45.69 -5.78
N ALA A 799 -21.04 -44.68 -6.04
CA ALA A 799 -21.31 -43.27 -5.67
C ALA A 799 -22.50 -42.70 -6.48
N GLU A 800 -22.70 -43.13 -7.74
CA GLU A 800 -23.85 -42.82 -8.59
C GLU A 800 -25.16 -43.48 -8.12
N GLY A 801 -25.12 -44.29 -7.10
CA GLY A 801 -26.30 -44.96 -6.51
C GLY A 801 -26.61 -46.34 -7.05
N CYS A 802 -25.83 -46.86 -8.01
CA CYS A 802 -26.10 -48.17 -8.65
C CYS A 802 -26.10 -49.32 -7.61
N PRO A 803 -27.07 -50.23 -7.66
CA PRO A 803 -27.03 -51.47 -6.87
C PRO A 803 -25.97 -52.45 -7.40
N GLN A 804 -25.54 -53.42 -6.57
CA GLN A 804 -24.46 -54.36 -6.95
C GLN A 804 -24.75 -55.17 -8.23
N SER A 805 -26.04 -55.53 -8.47
CA SER A 805 -26.45 -56.22 -9.67
C SER A 805 -26.31 -55.39 -10.95
N GLU A 806 -26.56 -54.09 -10.83
CA GLU A 806 -26.41 -53.16 -11.93
C GLU A 806 -24.95 -52.81 -12.23
N ILE A 807 -24.11 -52.63 -11.20
CA ILE A 807 -22.66 -52.51 -11.33
C ILE A 807 -22.09 -53.74 -12.05
N ALA A 808 -22.55 -54.95 -11.67
CA ALA A 808 -22.13 -56.20 -12.30
C ALA A 808 -22.47 -56.21 -13.81
N ARG A 809 -23.70 -55.75 -14.19
CA ARG A 809 -24.18 -55.65 -15.53
C ARG A 809 -23.38 -54.63 -16.37
N LEU A 810 -23.18 -53.42 -15.81
CA LEU A 810 -22.46 -52.33 -16.47
C LEU A 810 -20.99 -52.65 -16.73
N LEU A 811 -20.37 -53.35 -15.78
CA LEU A 811 -18.96 -53.72 -15.85
C LEU A 811 -18.72 -55.10 -16.48
N PHE A 812 -19.77 -55.81 -16.98
CA PHE A 812 -19.69 -57.11 -17.60
C PHE A 812 -19.00 -58.19 -16.74
N VAL A 813 -19.29 -58.19 -15.43
CA VAL A 813 -18.72 -59.15 -14.44
C VAL A 813 -19.81 -59.84 -13.62
N SER A 814 -19.47 -60.86 -12.87
CA SER A 814 -20.41 -61.51 -11.95
C SER A 814 -20.70 -60.64 -10.72
N PRO A 815 -21.93 -60.76 -10.11
CA PRO A 815 -22.23 -60.07 -8.86
C PRO A 815 -21.27 -60.46 -7.71
N ASN A 816 -20.76 -61.69 -7.70
CA ASN A 816 -19.72 -62.14 -6.76
C ASN A 816 -18.39 -61.39 -6.95
N THR A 817 -18.02 -61.06 -8.20
CA THR A 817 -16.83 -60.26 -8.48
C THR A 817 -16.98 -58.84 -7.90
N VAL A 818 -18.15 -58.19 -8.13
CA VAL A 818 -18.46 -56.88 -7.54
C VAL A 818 -18.40 -56.92 -6.01
N LYS A 819 -18.98 -57.96 -5.40
CA LYS A 819 -18.96 -58.18 -3.93
C LYS A 819 -17.51 -58.26 -3.42
N THR A 820 -16.65 -58.95 -4.13
CA THR A 820 -15.23 -59.08 -3.76
C THR A 820 -14.50 -57.75 -3.89
N GLN A 821 -14.77 -57.01 -4.97
CA GLN A 821 -14.21 -55.65 -5.16
C GLN A 821 -14.68 -54.68 -4.08
N LEU A 822 -15.97 -54.70 -3.71
CA LEU A 822 -16.50 -53.83 -2.63
C LEU A 822 -15.88 -54.20 -1.27
N ARG A 823 -15.67 -55.48 -0.96
CA ARG A 823 -14.95 -55.87 0.28
C ARG A 823 -13.50 -55.34 0.27
N SER A 824 -12.82 -55.41 -0.86
CA SER A 824 -11.47 -54.88 -1.00
C SER A 824 -11.46 -53.36 -0.84
N ILE A 825 -12.40 -52.63 -1.48
CA ILE A 825 -12.58 -51.18 -1.34
C ILE A 825 -12.82 -50.79 0.11
N TYR A 826 -13.79 -51.45 0.79
CA TYR A 826 -14.13 -51.14 2.19
C TYR A 826 -12.92 -51.38 3.13
N ARG A 827 -12.20 -52.47 2.93
CA ARG A 827 -10.98 -52.76 3.70
C ARG A 827 -9.90 -51.67 3.44
N LYS A 828 -9.71 -51.27 2.20
CA LYS A 828 -8.71 -50.26 1.83
C LYS A 828 -9.08 -48.86 2.35
N LEU A 829 -10.38 -48.53 2.40
CA LEU A 829 -10.89 -47.27 2.93
C LEU A 829 -11.01 -47.28 4.47
N GLY A 830 -10.89 -48.44 5.12
CA GLY A 830 -11.08 -48.59 6.57
C GLY A 830 -12.52 -48.36 7.02
N VAL A 831 -13.51 -48.76 6.20
CA VAL A 831 -14.96 -48.51 6.41
C VAL A 831 -15.76 -49.82 6.30
N HIS A 832 -17.00 -49.80 6.78
CA HIS A 832 -17.82 -51.01 6.85
C HIS A 832 -19.12 -50.90 6.05
N THR A 833 -19.54 -49.67 5.71
CA THR A 833 -20.81 -49.42 5.03
C THR A 833 -20.60 -48.69 3.69
N ARG A 834 -21.65 -48.78 2.83
CA ARG A 834 -21.68 -48.08 1.55
C ARG A 834 -21.57 -46.56 1.73
N VAL A 835 -22.33 -46.01 2.68
CA VAL A 835 -22.37 -44.59 2.95
C VAL A 835 -21.00 -44.09 3.42
N GLU A 836 -20.40 -44.77 4.39
CA GLU A 836 -19.05 -44.49 4.89
C GLU A 836 -18.01 -44.55 3.75
N ALA A 837 -18.12 -45.56 2.86
CA ALA A 837 -17.20 -45.70 1.73
C ALA A 837 -17.30 -44.53 0.75
N ILE A 838 -18.48 -44.08 0.43
CA ILE A 838 -18.70 -42.94 -0.45
C ILE A 838 -18.21 -41.63 0.22
N THR A 839 -18.56 -41.42 1.50
CA THR A 839 -18.12 -40.24 2.25
C THR A 839 -16.58 -40.19 2.31
N ARG A 840 -15.96 -41.33 2.74
CA ARG A 840 -14.50 -41.43 2.86
C ARG A 840 -13.78 -41.27 1.51
N ALA A 841 -14.37 -41.81 0.44
CA ALA A 841 -13.82 -41.67 -0.90
C ALA A 841 -13.90 -40.23 -1.40
N ARG A 842 -14.94 -39.49 -1.05
CA ARG A 842 -15.04 -38.02 -1.36
C ARG A 842 -14.02 -37.22 -0.54
N GLU A 843 -13.90 -37.49 0.77
CA GLU A 843 -12.88 -36.85 1.63
C GLU A 843 -11.48 -37.06 1.06
N LEU A 844 -11.16 -38.26 0.58
CA LEU A 844 -9.88 -38.62 0.00
C LEU A 844 -9.73 -38.25 -1.48
N ARG A 845 -10.72 -37.56 -2.08
CA ARG A 845 -10.80 -37.21 -3.51
C ARG A 845 -10.53 -38.41 -4.46
N LEU A 846 -10.97 -39.60 -4.08
CA LEU A 846 -10.90 -40.80 -4.91
C LEU A 846 -12.06 -40.89 -5.92
N LEU A 847 -13.07 -40.03 -5.79
CA LEU A 847 -14.19 -39.86 -6.71
C LEU A 847 -14.06 -38.49 -7.38
N PRO A 848 -14.48 -38.34 -8.66
CA PRO A 848 -14.56 -37.04 -9.30
C PRO A 848 -15.52 -36.14 -8.50
N VAL A 849 -15.15 -34.87 -8.39
CA VAL A 849 -16.04 -33.85 -7.79
C VAL A 849 -17.20 -33.68 -8.76
N THR A 850 -18.38 -34.21 -8.41
CA THR A 850 -19.59 -33.80 -9.10
C THR A 850 -19.81 -32.33 -8.74
N SER A 851 -19.72 -31.44 -9.72
CA SER A 851 -20.24 -30.09 -9.60
C SER A 851 -21.73 -30.21 -9.35
N ASP A 852 -22.12 -30.15 -8.07
CA ASP A 852 -23.52 -29.85 -7.74
C ASP A 852 -23.78 -28.41 -8.21
N LEU A 853 -24.70 -28.29 -9.15
CA LEU A 853 -25.32 -27.10 -9.73
C LEU A 853 -25.81 -26.11 -8.65
#